data_8a2319d6ae29eb7acc6df02fa2075b1b
#
_entry.id   8a2319d6ae29eb7acc6df02fa2075b1b
#
_cell.length_a   1.000
_cell.length_b   1.000
_cell.length_c   1.000
_cell.angle_alpha   90.00
_cell.angle_beta   90.00
_cell.angle_gamma   90.00
#
_symmetry.space_group_name_H-M   'P 1'
#
loop_
_entity.id
_entity.type
_entity.pdbx_description
1 polymer ?
#
loop_
_entity_poly.entity_id
_entity_poly.type
_entity_poly.pdbx_seq_one_letter_code
_entity_poly.pdbx_strand_id
1 'polypeptide(L)'
;MLILTSIPPVTGPILSPFMAPVTVLLPQWVLIILFAVIPFYMWLSYWPGRKAKVIPIRASAFSPDKVPSNIDTIVIGSGSGGSSCSNILAQSGQKVLLLEQHEERTGGCTHTFRINNCEWDTGLHYTSEGMGLPTHRAGALLKFMSRGKQEWKRLDDPYDQVIFPYDQNVAPELPNFNVYDFNTDHSLGKKLSREILERIDPGNEFLQKQCEVWMELATIINKGFTALGTKRVTPPFLHFLLSKKVNQLYKLASYTVRDVQYAIFNCGYSISDLYEDDCPTAPPGNEPDPVLRRLKAVLNHPIGDYAVQPREATFAAQGITMAHYMEGAAYTVGPTGNISVRNSSMLRNFGGEVLCDATVEQIIIENGRAVGVLVRNTSAGKNGPITEVRAKNIVCATSVFNLYNKLLPQDHPSVREFHDETKRTIKPSNGHIFLFCKIRGEAEELELPRHNLWYFHSYDMDQAFDQYYADPVSHRPPTCYIGFPCTKDPTWSKRLPGVSNAILISDGLFQWFEKWQGTQVHERGDDYEKFKDQLAKHLLDILYETVPQLRGKVEYCTLGTPLTEVAYLASYHAASYGTKCDTNIFNRLNDKWTTNPRTSIPGLYMAGSDAFLPAVCGAMYGGILGAASILGYGGLLRMAFAFLSEFANDLQEENPKMSRAAAYLMAIKKFVAEPVAN
;
A
#
# COMPACT_ATOMS: atom_id res chain seq x y z
N MET A 1 -4.93 38.60 30.82
CA MET A 1 -4.78 39.43 32.05
C MET A 1 -5.43 40.78 31.75
N LEU A 2 -6.66 40.93 32.10
CA LEU A 2 -7.49 42.15 32.17
C LEU A 2 -8.94 41.70 31.92
N ILE A 3 -9.79 42.13 32.85
CA ILE A 3 -11.24 41.94 33.00
C ILE A 3 -11.59 40.87 34.04
N LEU A 4 -11.42 41.28 35.30
CA LEU A 4 -12.24 40.92 36.45
C LEU A 4 -11.94 41.90 37.60
N THR A 5 -12.26 43.19 37.36
CA THR A 5 -12.42 44.19 38.39
C THR A 5 -13.67 45.01 38.03
N SER A 6 -14.77 44.66 38.63
CA SER A 6 -15.90 45.55 38.98
C SER A 6 -17.18 44.72 39.13
N ILE A 7 -17.38 44.20 40.34
CA ILE A 7 -18.71 43.93 40.85
C ILE A 7 -18.86 44.90 42.03
N PRO A 8 -19.84 45.85 42.03
CA PRO A 8 -20.05 46.77 43.13
C PRO A 8 -20.63 46.03 44.35
N PRO A 9 -20.35 46.53 45.58
CA PRO A 9 -20.84 45.88 46.77
C PRO A 9 -22.34 46.15 46.93
N VAL A 10 -23.13 45.11 47.11
CA VAL A 10 -24.52 45.21 47.58
C VAL A 10 -24.47 45.38 49.06
N THR A 11 -24.87 46.61 49.52
CA THR A 11 -25.11 46.95 50.93
C THR A 11 -26.55 46.59 51.31
N GLY A 12 -26.73 45.67 52.26
CA GLY A 12 -27.97 45.41 53.00
C GLY A 12 -27.63 44.68 54.31
N PRO A 13 -28.20 45.06 55.41
CA PRO A 13 -27.71 44.73 56.74
C PRO A 13 -28.33 43.45 57.33
N ILE A 14 -27.57 42.88 58.27
CA ILE A 14 -27.95 41.90 59.29
C ILE A 14 -28.00 40.43 58.85
N LEU A 15 -26.90 39.72 59.19
CA LEU A 15 -26.93 38.53 60.05
C LEU A 15 -25.51 38.00 60.27
N SER A 16 -25.12 38.01 61.52
CA SER A 16 -24.17 37.13 62.22
C SER A 16 -22.68 37.05 61.77
N PRO A 17 -21.72 37.22 62.65
CA PRO A 17 -20.27 37.24 62.38
C PRO A 17 -19.64 35.86 62.53
N PHE A 18 -19.89 34.98 61.61
CA PHE A 18 -19.14 33.70 61.56
C PHE A 18 -19.11 33.13 60.11
N MET A 19 -18.60 33.87 59.14
CA MET A 19 -18.05 33.36 57.97
C MET A 19 -17.09 34.36 57.31
N ALA A 20 -15.85 34.34 57.73
CA ALA A 20 -14.84 34.99 56.90
C ALA A 20 -14.82 34.26 55.52
N PRO A 21 -14.86 34.98 54.40
CA PRO A 21 -14.69 34.34 53.11
C PRO A 21 -13.26 33.78 53.04
N VAL A 22 -13.13 32.47 53.12
CA VAL A 22 -11.87 31.80 52.78
C VAL A 22 -11.68 31.99 51.27
N THR A 23 -11.11 33.12 50.91
CA THR A 23 -10.60 33.32 49.54
C THR A 23 -9.37 32.42 49.37
N VAL A 24 -9.58 31.16 48.99
CA VAL A 24 -8.49 30.30 48.59
C VAL A 24 -7.93 30.88 47.31
N LEU A 25 -6.91 31.72 47.41
CA LEU A 25 -6.08 32.15 46.30
C LEU A 25 -5.33 30.93 45.80
N LEU A 26 -5.93 30.20 44.82
CA LEU A 26 -5.23 29.12 44.16
C LEU A 26 -3.98 29.69 43.48
N PRO A 27 -2.82 29.06 43.66
CA PRO A 27 -1.58 29.46 42.98
C PRO A 27 -1.81 29.60 41.46
N GLN A 28 -1.19 30.58 40.82
CA GLN A 28 -1.38 30.82 39.37
C GLN A 28 -1.13 29.56 38.51
N TRP A 29 -0.19 28.71 38.88
CA TRP A 29 0.06 27.46 38.18
C TRP A 29 -1.11 26.46 38.31
N VAL A 30 -1.86 26.46 39.41
CA VAL A 30 -3.08 25.63 39.55
C VAL A 30 -4.17 26.13 38.60
N LEU A 31 -4.33 27.46 38.47
CA LEU A 31 -5.25 28.03 37.49
C LEU A 31 -4.84 27.68 36.05
N ILE A 32 -3.55 27.74 35.74
CA ILE A 32 -3.03 27.30 34.43
C ILE A 32 -3.36 25.83 34.19
N ILE A 33 -3.14 24.94 35.17
CA ILE A 33 -3.49 23.53 35.05
C ILE A 33 -4.99 23.35 34.81
N LEU A 34 -5.83 23.97 35.60
CA LEU A 34 -7.29 23.82 35.53
C LEU A 34 -7.90 24.40 34.25
N PHE A 35 -7.44 25.56 33.81
CA PHE A 35 -8.05 26.28 32.68
C PHE A 35 -7.31 26.15 31.34
N ALA A 36 -6.09 25.66 31.32
CA ALA A 36 -5.35 25.45 30.10
C ALA A 36 -4.95 23.97 29.89
N VAL A 37 -4.25 23.39 30.87
CA VAL A 37 -3.66 22.03 30.70
C VAL A 37 -4.76 20.96 30.68
N ILE A 38 -5.69 20.98 31.65
CA ILE A 38 -6.76 19.98 31.72
C ILE A 38 -7.70 20.07 30.51
N PRO A 39 -8.24 21.24 30.12
CA PRO A 39 -9.10 21.35 28.94
C PRO A 39 -8.35 20.98 27.65
N PHE A 40 -7.08 21.37 27.51
CA PHE A 40 -6.26 20.96 26.36
C PHE A 40 -6.07 19.45 26.32
N TYR A 41 -5.76 18.81 27.47
CA TYR A 41 -5.64 17.36 27.55
C TYR A 41 -6.96 16.65 27.24
N MET A 42 -8.09 17.15 27.77
CA MET A 42 -9.42 16.61 27.47
C MET A 42 -9.76 16.75 25.99
N TRP A 43 -9.47 17.88 25.37
CA TRP A 43 -9.63 18.09 23.93
C TRP A 43 -8.75 17.17 23.12
N LEU A 44 -7.46 17.02 23.50
CA LEU A 44 -6.50 16.16 22.82
C LEU A 44 -6.88 14.67 22.92
N SER A 45 -7.41 14.25 24.09
CA SER A 45 -7.82 12.87 24.34
C SER A 45 -9.18 12.50 23.75
N TYR A 46 -9.95 13.49 23.27
CA TYR A 46 -11.25 13.24 22.69
C TYR A 46 -11.12 12.68 21.27
N TRP A 47 -11.38 11.37 21.13
CA TRP A 47 -11.46 10.67 19.86
C TRP A 47 -12.70 9.78 19.85
N PRO A 48 -13.78 10.17 19.12
CA PRO A 48 -15.09 9.47 19.17
C PRO A 48 -15.02 7.98 18.91
N GLY A 49 -14.14 7.56 17.99
CA GLY A 49 -13.95 6.17 17.58
C GLY A 49 -13.54 5.20 18.67
N ARG A 50 -13.06 5.64 19.82
CA ARG A 50 -12.59 4.75 20.91
C ARG A 50 -13.68 3.86 21.53
N LYS A 51 -14.95 4.25 21.45
CA LYS A 51 -16.06 3.60 22.17
C LYS A 51 -16.99 2.76 21.29
N ALA A 52 -16.71 2.68 19.98
CA ALA A 52 -17.61 1.97 19.08
C ALA A 52 -17.47 0.45 19.19
N LYS A 53 -18.63 -0.24 19.20
CA LYS A 53 -18.67 -1.70 19.04
C LYS A 53 -18.62 -2.03 17.55
N VAL A 54 -17.74 -2.93 17.16
CA VAL A 54 -17.65 -3.38 15.76
C VAL A 54 -18.66 -4.49 15.51
N ILE A 55 -19.66 -4.19 14.71
CA ILE A 55 -20.67 -5.15 14.24
C ILE A 55 -20.40 -5.37 12.74
N PRO A 56 -20.21 -6.62 12.28
CA PRO A 56 -20.06 -6.87 10.85
C PRO A 56 -21.30 -6.43 10.08
N ILE A 57 -21.12 -5.51 9.14
CA ILE A 57 -22.21 -4.99 8.30
C ILE A 57 -21.76 -5.10 6.84
N ARG A 58 -22.59 -5.69 5.99
CA ARG A 58 -22.33 -5.73 4.55
C ARG A 58 -22.60 -4.36 3.91
N ALA A 59 -21.83 -4.01 2.88
CA ALA A 59 -22.10 -2.86 2.04
C ALA A 59 -23.51 -3.02 1.39
N SER A 60 -24.17 -1.91 1.13
CA SER A 60 -25.48 -1.89 0.44
C SER A 60 -25.30 -1.44 -0.99
N ALA A 61 -26.11 -1.96 -1.92
CA ALA A 61 -26.20 -1.42 -3.27
C ALA A 61 -26.70 0.02 -3.24
N PHE A 62 -26.14 0.85 -4.12
CA PHE A 62 -26.47 2.27 -4.23
C PHE A 62 -27.95 2.47 -4.62
N SER A 63 -28.59 3.36 -3.89
CA SER A 63 -29.90 3.88 -4.19
C SER A 63 -29.99 5.27 -3.60
N PRO A 64 -30.66 6.26 -4.26
CA PRO A 64 -30.73 7.65 -3.79
C PRO A 64 -31.29 7.81 -2.38
N ASP A 65 -32.21 6.96 -1.97
CA ASP A 65 -32.84 6.95 -0.63
C ASP A 65 -31.86 6.49 0.48
N LYS A 66 -30.78 5.78 0.13
CA LYS A 66 -29.75 5.34 1.07
C LYS A 66 -28.64 6.36 1.28
N VAL A 67 -28.62 7.42 0.49
CA VAL A 67 -27.59 8.48 0.61
C VAL A 67 -27.87 9.28 1.88
N PRO A 68 -26.92 9.36 2.83
CA PRO A 68 -27.12 10.12 4.06
C PRO A 68 -27.28 11.61 3.79
N SER A 69 -28.05 12.30 4.64
CA SER A 69 -28.08 13.77 4.64
C SER A 69 -26.85 14.36 5.35
N ASN A 70 -26.46 15.58 4.96
CA ASN A 70 -25.38 16.36 5.61
C ASN A 70 -24.04 15.60 5.64
N ILE A 71 -23.57 15.15 4.49
CA ILE A 71 -22.28 14.44 4.35
C ILE A 71 -21.15 15.47 4.50
N ASP A 72 -20.17 15.15 5.35
CA ASP A 72 -18.95 15.94 5.46
C ASP A 72 -17.94 15.60 4.37
N THR A 73 -17.76 14.30 4.09
CA THR A 73 -16.79 13.84 3.09
C THR A 73 -17.34 12.66 2.28
N ILE A 74 -17.24 12.75 0.94
CA ILE A 74 -17.43 11.64 0.02
C ILE A 74 -16.05 11.08 -0.34
N VAL A 75 -15.91 9.75 -0.28
CA VAL A 75 -14.70 9.02 -0.71
C VAL A 75 -15.07 8.16 -1.92
N ILE A 76 -14.34 8.30 -3.02
CA ILE A 76 -14.55 7.59 -4.28
C ILE A 76 -13.56 6.43 -4.37
N GLY A 77 -14.07 5.19 -4.30
CA GLY A 77 -13.29 3.96 -4.32
C GLY A 77 -12.99 3.40 -2.93
N SER A 78 -13.23 2.10 -2.75
CA SER A 78 -13.12 1.39 -1.47
C SER A 78 -11.84 0.56 -1.32
N GLY A 79 -10.84 0.74 -2.18
CA GLY A 79 -9.53 0.13 -2.04
C GLY A 79 -8.87 0.49 -0.70
N SER A 80 -7.67 -0.06 -0.44
CA SER A 80 -6.95 0.15 0.84
C SER A 80 -6.84 1.63 1.24
N GLY A 81 -6.58 2.52 0.28
CA GLY A 81 -6.48 3.96 0.54
C GLY A 81 -7.81 4.61 0.92
N GLY A 82 -8.86 4.34 0.14
CA GLY A 82 -10.20 4.91 0.39
C GLY A 82 -10.79 4.40 1.70
N SER A 83 -10.67 3.11 1.98
CA SER A 83 -11.12 2.51 3.24
C SER A 83 -10.38 3.09 4.45
N SER A 84 -9.06 3.30 4.34
CA SER A 84 -8.26 3.88 5.42
C SER A 84 -8.64 5.33 5.69
N CYS A 85 -8.78 6.13 4.62
CA CYS A 85 -9.20 7.52 4.71
C CYS A 85 -10.59 7.64 5.36
N SER A 86 -11.56 6.88 4.86
CA SER A 86 -12.94 6.87 5.33
C SER A 86 -13.03 6.52 6.82
N ASN A 87 -12.32 5.46 7.23
CA ASN A 87 -12.34 5.00 8.62
C ASN A 87 -11.79 6.04 9.58
N ILE A 88 -10.67 6.68 9.24
CA ILE A 88 -10.08 7.72 10.11
C ILE A 88 -11.01 8.92 10.21
N LEU A 89 -11.59 9.36 9.11
CA LEU A 89 -12.52 10.51 9.10
C LEU A 89 -13.79 10.20 9.90
N ALA A 90 -14.37 9.00 9.72
CA ALA A 90 -15.55 8.60 10.50
C ALA A 90 -15.24 8.46 11.99
N GLN A 91 -14.09 7.87 12.35
CA GLN A 91 -13.62 7.82 13.75
C GLN A 91 -13.41 9.22 14.38
N SER A 92 -13.11 10.24 13.57
CA SER A 92 -13.01 11.63 14.03
C SER A 92 -14.35 12.29 14.29
N GLY A 93 -15.46 11.63 13.90
CA GLY A 93 -16.83 12.14 14.05
C GLY A 93 -17.41 12.78 12.78
N GLN A 94 -16.73 12.67 11.61
CA GLN A 94 -17.28 13.14 10.34
C GLN A 94 -18.32 12.15 9.79
N LYS A 95 -19.34 12.67 9.12
CA LYS A 95 -20.27 11.88 8.30
C LYS A 95 -19.63 11.58 6.95
N VAL A 96 -19.22 10.34 6.75
CA VAL A 96 -18.49 9.90 5.56
C VAL A 96 -19.38 9.00 4.71
N LEU A 97 -19.41 9.24 3.41
CA LEU A 97 -19.99 8.35 2.41
C LEU A 97 -18.88 7.76 1.55
N LEU A 98 -18.71 6.44 1.57
CA LEU A 98 -17.80 5.70 0.71
C LEU A 98 -18.57 5.09 -0.45
N LEU A 99 -18.20 5.43 -1.68
CA LEU A 99 -18.80 4.96 -2.92
C LEU A 99 -17.86 3.98 -3.62
N GLU A 100 -18.40 2.81 -3.97
CA GLU A 100 -17.69 1.74 -4.66
C GLU A 100 -18.46 1.32 -5.91
N GLN A 101 -17.78 1.25 -7.05
CA GLN A 101 -18.42 0.85 -8.31
C GLN A 101 -18.74 -0.64 -8.39
N HIS A 102 -17.93 -1.49 -7.73
CA HIS A 102 -18.13 -2.94 -7.76
C HIS A 102 -19.48 -3.32 -7.13
N GLU A 103 -20.16 -4.26 -7.77
CA GLU A 103 -21.40 -4.84 -7.25
C GLU A 103 -21.08 -5.64 -5.97
N GLU A 104 -21.81 -5.40 -4.91
CA GLU A 104 -21.77 -6.15 -3.65
C GLU A 104 -20.48 -6.14 -2.84
N ARG A 105 -19.31 -5.71 -3.37
CA ARG A 105 -18.02 -5.89 -2.70
C ARG A 105 -17.18 -4.62 -2.64
N THR A 106 -16.59 -4.42 -1.49
CA THR A 106 -15.54 -3.40 -1.28
C THR A 106 -14.15 -4.05 -1.34
N GLY A 107 -13.10 -3.24 -1.60
CA GLY A 107 -11.73 -3.68 -1.40
C GLY A 107 -10.74 -3.37 -2.50
N GLY A 108 -11.18 -3.06 -3.69
CA GLY A 108 -10.27 -2.90 -4.82
C GLY A 108 -9.36 -4.14 -4.95
N CYS A 109 -8.05 -3.97 -4.96
CA CYS A 109 -7.10 -5.08 -5.06
C CYS A 109 -7.04 -6.00 -3.82
N THR A 110 -7.71 -5.67 -2.73
CA THR A 110 -7.79 -6.56 -1.55
C THR A 110 -9.08 -7.38 -1.50
N HIS A 111 -9.82 -7.50 -2.59
CA HIS A 111 -11.01 -8.31 -2.58
C HIS A 111 -10.72 -9.78 -2.93
N THR A 112 -11.65 -10.66 -2.58
CA THR A 112 -11.59 -12.11 -2.80
C THR A 112 -12.79 -12.55 -3.62
N PHE A 113 -12.60 -13.43 -4.59
CA PHE A 113 -13.68 -13.97 -5.41
C PHE A 113 -13.72 -15.51 -5.35
N ARG A 114 -14.85 -16.10 -5.71
CA ARG A 114 -15.06 -17.57 -5.75
C ARG A 114 -15.62 -18.00 -7.09
N ILE A 115 -15.01 -19.02 -7.68
CA ILE A 115 -15.47 -19.72 -8.88
C ILE A 115 -15.24 -21.21 -8.67
N ASN A 116 -16.15 -22.08 -9.14
CA ASN A 116 -16.00 -23.53 -9.11
C ASN A 116 -15.61 -24.09 -7.73
N ASN A 117 -16.22 -23.57 -6.65
CA ASN A 117 -15.94 -23.98 -5.27
C ASN A 117 -14.48 -23.81 -4.85
N CYS A 118 -13.77 -22.85 -5.43
CA CYS A 118 -12.45 -22.43 -5.00
C CYS A 118 -12.42 -20.90 -4.81
N GLU A 119 -11.47 -20.42 -4.06
CA GLU A 119 -11.36 -19.01 -3.67
C GLU A 119 -9.98 -18.48 -4.03
N TRP A 120 -9.94 -17.24 -4.51
CA TRP A 120 -8.68 -16.53 -4.80
C TRP A 120 -8.76 -15.07 -4.38
N ASP A 121 -7.63 -14.55 -3.93
CA ASP A 121 -7.41 -13.15 -3.68
C ASP A 121 -6.94 -12.43 -4.95
N THR A 122 -7.36 -11.19 -5.16
CA THR A 122 -7.13 -10.48 -6.42
C THR A 122 -5.76 -9.83 -6.53
N GLY A 123 -5.23 -9.23 -5.46
CA GLY A 123 -3.98 -8.48 -5.57
C GLY A 123 -3.12 -8.42 -4.31
N LEU A 124 -3.61 -8.88 -3.15
CA LEU A 124 -2.79 -9.02 -1.95
C LEU A 124 -2.49 -10.50 -1.71
N HIS A 125 -1.24 -10.90 -1.92
CA HIS A 125 -0.83 -12.31 -1.82
C HIS A 125 0.02 -12.59 -0.60
N TYR A 126 0.66 -11.57 -0.04
CA TYR A 126 1.35 -11.50 1.24
C TYR A 126 1.75 -10.05 1.52
N THR A 127 2.27 -9.77 2.70
CA THR A 127 2.77 -8.45 3.10
C THR A 127 3.91 -8.61 4.10
N SER A 128 4.59 -7.53 4.48
CA SER A 128 5.62 -7.60 5.52
C SER A 128 5.05 -8.09 6.85
N GLU A 129 5.87 -8.74 7.64
CA GLU A 129 5.53 -9.14 9.00
C GLU A 129 5.09 -7.95 9.85
N GLY A 130 5.70 -6.78 9.65
CA GLY A 130 5.35 -5.55 10.35
C GLY A 130 3.90 -5.11 10.19
N MET A 131 3.22 -5.48 9.09
CA MET A 131 1.77 -5.26 8.93
C MET A 131 0.95 -6.17 9.85
N GLY A 132 1.44 -7.36 10.14
CA GLY A 132 0.80 -8.34 11.01
C GLY A 132 1.01 -8.10 12.51
N LEU A 133 2.00 -7.31 12.90
CA LEU A 133 2.38 -7.12 14.29
C LEU A 133 1.86 -5.79 14.86
N PRO A 134 0.98 -5.83 15.89
CA PRO A 134 0.44 -4.61 16.51
C PRO A 134 1.50 -3.76 17.23
N THR A 135 2.69 -4.32 17.45
CA THR A 135 3.86 -3.64 18.05
C THR A 135 4.79 -2.98 17.02
N HIS A 136 4.48 -3.15 15.71
CA HIS A 136 5.08 -2.39 14.62
C HIS A 136 4.16 -1.25 14.17
N ARG A 137 4.74 -0.18 13.64
CA ARG A 137 3.99 1.03 13.22
C ARG A 137 2.86 0.70 12.23
N ALA A 138 3.15 -0.06 11.18
CA ALA A 138 2.17 -0.41 10.14
C ALA A 138 1.04 -1.29 10.70
N GLY A 139 1.36 -2.31 11.48
CA GLY A 139 0.40 -3.19 12.14
C GLY A 139 -0.43 -2.48 13.21
N ALA A 140 0.21 -1.59 13.99
CA ALA A 140 -0.51 -0.75 14.95
C ALA A 140 -1.51 0.19 14.27
N LEU A 141 -1.14 0.81 13.12
CA LEU A 141 -2.06 1.63 12.33
C LEU A 141 -3.21 0.78 11.76
N LEU A 142 -2.91 -0.40 11.22
CA LEU A 142 -3.95 -1.30 10.72
C LEU A 142 -4.88 -1.77 11.84
N LYS A 143 -4.33 -2.10 13.02
CA LYS A 143 -5.11 -2.42 14.23
C LYS A 143 -6.00 -1.25 14.66
N PHE A 144 -5.46 -0.03 14.66
CA PHE A 144 -6.21 1.19 14.97
C PHE A 144 -7.39 1.40 14.01
N MET A 145 -7.18 1.19 12.70
CA MET A 145 -8.23 1.33 11.68
C MET A 145 -9.27 0.21 11.74
N SER A 146 -8.85 -1.05 11.89
CA SER A 146 -9.70 -2.23 11.93
C SER A 146 -10.26 -2.55 13.31
N ARG A 147 -9.88 -1.81 14.34
CA ARG A 147 -10.18 -2.07 15.75
C ARG A 147 -9.77 -3.47 16.19
N GLY A 148 -8.62 -3.94 15.72
CA GLY A 148 -8.04 -5.22 16.08
C GLY A 148 -8.77 -6.44 15.52
N LYS A 149 -9.63 -6.26 14.50
CA LYS A 149 -10.40 -7.37 13.91
C LYS A 149 -9.70 -8.07 12.76
N GLN A 150 -8.62 -7.47 12.20
CA GLN A 150 -7.79 -8.12 11.22
C GLN A 150 -6.72 -8.93 11.91
N GLU A 151 -6.72 -10.24 11.69
CA GLU A 151 -5.72 -11.17 12.21
C GLU A 151 -4.76 -11.55 11.10
N TRP A 152 -3.49 -11.78 11.47
CA TRP A 152 -2.41 -12.11 10.56
C TRP A 152 -1.64 -13.33 11.07
N LYS A 153 -1.06 -14.08 10.17
CA LYS A 153 -0.12 -15.16 10.44
C LYS A 153 1.22 -14.82 9.78
N ARG A 154 2.29 -14.87 10.57
CA ARG A 154 3.66 -14.82 10.04
C ARG A 154 3.89 -16.01 9.12
N LEU A 155 4.59 -15.79 8.01
CA LEU A 155 5.09 -16.85 7.15
C LEU A 155 6.35 -17.47 7.79
N ASP A 156 6.55 -18.76 7.55
CA ASP A 156 7.75 -19.46 7.96
C ASP A 156 8.94 -19.06 7.07
N ASP A 157 10.17 -19.22 7.54
CA ASP A 157 11.36 -19.02 6.73
C ASP A 157 11.71 -20.29 5.90
N PRO A 158 12.15 -20.15 4.65
CA PRO A 158 12.14 -18.90 3.89
C PRO A 158 10.72 -18.44 3.61
N TYR A 159 10.47 -17.11 3.61
CA TYR A 159 9.18 -16.58 3.20
C TYR A 159 9.05 -16.46 1.67
N ASP A 160 10.19 -16.27 0.98
CA ASP A 160 10.31 -16.27 -0.48
C ASP A 160 11.47 -17.18 -0.92
N GLN A 161 11.30 -17.86 -2.04
CA GLN A 161 12.37 -18.50 -2.79
C GLN A 161 12.44 -17.90 -4.19
N VAL A 162 13.64 -17.49 -4.58
CA VAL A 162 13.93 -16.94 -5.91
C VAL A 162 14.54 -18.01 -6.77
N ILE A 163 13.98 -18.27 -7.94
CA ILE A 163 14.29 -19.38 -8.80
C ILE A 163 14.78 -18.86 -10.15
N PHE A 164 16.02 -19.23 -10.52
CA PHE A 164 16.60 -18.95 -11.82
C PHE A 164 16.88 -20.25 -12.59
N PRO A 165 17.00 -20.23 -13.93
CA PRO A 165 17.47 -21.35 -14.71
C PRO A 165 18.83 -21.83 -14.20
N TYR A 166 19.06 -23.13 -14.29
CA TYR A 166 20.31 -23.75 -13.85
C TYR A 166 21.54 -23.11 -14.52
N ASP A 167 22.49 -22.70 -13.68
CA ASP A 167 23.84 -22.34 -14.07
C ASP A 167 24.81 -23.34 -13.45
N GLN A 168 25.65 -24.02 -14.29
CA GLN A 168 26.60 -25.04 -13.85
C GLN A 168 27.60 -24.57 -12.78
N ASN A 169 27.73 -23.26 -12.58
CA ASN A 169 28.63 -22.68 -11.59
C ASN A 169 27.98 -22.54 -10.19
N VAL A 170 26.72 -22.91 -10.04
CA VAL A 170 25.98 -22.90 -8.77
C VAL A 170 25.35 -24.27 -8.56
N ALA A 171 25.46 -24.83 -7.37
CA ALA A 171 24.87 -26.13 -7.05
C ALA A 171 23.33 -26.08 -7.19
N PRO A 172 22.69 -27.00 -7.96
CA PRO A 172 21.25 -27.01 -8.14
C PRO A 172 20.56 -27.57 -6.88
N GLU A 173 19.45 -26.97 -6.49
CA GLU A 173 18.56 -27.48 -5.42
C GLU A 173 17.27 -28.07 -5.97
N LEU A 174 16.81 -27.55 -7.09
CA LEU A 174 15.75 -28.16 -7.89
C LEU A 174 16.33 -28.64 -9.21
N PRO A 175 15.84 -29.73 -9.79
CA PRO A 175 16.26 -30.13 -11.13
C PRO A 175 16.09 -28.98 -12.13
N ASN A 176 17.16 -28.54 -12.75
CA ASN A 176 17.22 -27.47 -13.74
C ASN A 176 17.10 -26.02 -13.21
N PHE A 177 17.15 -25.79 -11.90
CA PHE A 177 17.07 -24.45 -11.33
C PHE A 177 18.12 -24.21 -10.23
N ASN A 178 18.52 -22.95 -10.10
CA ASN A 178 19.19 -22.41 -8.93
C ASN A 178 18.17 -21.70 -8.04
N VAL A 179 18.23 -21.96 -6.75
CA VAL A 179 17.27 -21.43 -5.76
C VAL A 179 18.01 -20.58 -4.73
N TYR A 180 17.44 -19.44 -4.40
CA TYR A 180 17.96 -18.52 -3.38
C TYR A 180 16.87 -18.23 -2.37
N ASP A 181 17.14 -18.53 -1.09
CA ASP A 181 16.21 -18.34 0.00
C ASP A 181 16.25 -16.91 0.51
N PHE A 182 15.07 -16.33 0.73
CA PHE A 182 14.90 -15.08 1.41
C PHE A 182 14.26 -15.33 2.77
N ASN A 183 15.12 -15.21 3.78
CA ASN A 183 14.78 -15.43 5.18
C ASN A 183 14.57 -14.09 5.90
N THR A 184 13.81 -14.14 6.99
CA THR A 184 13.69 -13.01 7.92
C THR A 184 15.07 -12.60 8.44
N ASP A 185 15.39 -11.31 8.32
CA ASP A 185 16.67 -10.78 8.76
C ASP A 185 16.52 -9.49 9.57
N HIS A 186 16.54 -9.62 10.89
CA HIS A 186 16.52 -8.48 11.81
C HIS A 186 17.86 -7.73 11.91
N SER A 187 18.89 -8.17 11.19
CA SER A 187 20.20 -7.49 11.12
C SER A 187 20.29 -6.42 10.02
N LEU A 188 19.15 -5.90 9.56
CA LEU A 188 19.05 -4.95 8.45
C LEU A 188 19.61 -5.50 7.13
N GLY A 189 19.33 -6.77 6.83
CA GLY A 189 19.73 -7.45 5.60
C GLY A 189 21.18 -7.96 5.56
N LYS A 190 21.96 -7.79 6.62
CA LYS A 190 23.37 -8.22 6.64
C LYS A 190 23.54 -9.73 6.61
N LYS A 191 22.66 -10.45 7.32
CA LYS A 191 22.65 -11.91 7.31
C LYS A 191 22.18 -12.43 5.96
N LEU A 192 21.07 -11.91 5.47
CA LEU A 192 20.48 -12.27 4.18
C LEU A 192 21.46 -12.05 3.02
N SER A 193 22.11 -10.89 2.95
CA SER A 193 23.08 -10.59 1.91
C SER A 193 24.29 -11.52 1.94
N ARG A 194 24.72 -11.93 3.12
CA ARG A 194 25.80 -12.91 3.29
C ARG A 194 25.38 -14.30 2.81
N GLU A 195 24.19 -14.77 3.18
CA GLU A 195 23.67 -16.07 2.75
C GLU A 195 23.53 -16.14 1.23
N ILE A 196 23.07 -15.08 0.58
CA ILE A 196 23.01 -14.98 -0.88
C ILE A 196 24.41 -15.03 -1.50
N LEU A 197 25.35 -14.25 -0.98
CA LEU A 197 26.69 -14.16 -1.53
C LEU A 197 27.49 -15.46 -1.35
N GLU A 198 27.35 -16.17 -0.21
CA GLU A 198 27.99 -17.47 0.03
C GLU A 198 27.59 -18.52 -1.03
N ARG A 199 26.43 -18.36 -1.66
CA ARG A 199 25.99 -19.24 -2.78
C ARG A 199 26.50 -18.82 -4.14
N ILE A 200 26.85 -17.53 -4.32
CA ILE A 200 27.23 -16.95 -5.62
C ILE A 200 28.75 -16.85 -5.75
N ASP A 201 29.42 -16.34 -4.73
CA ASP A 201 30.86 -16.12 -4.69
C ASP A 201 31.36 -16.14 -3.23
N PRO A 202 31.55 -17.37 -2.66
CA PRO A 202 31.89 -17.52 -1.25
C PRO A 202 33.24 -16.89 -0.90
N GLY A 203 33.29 -16.21 0.22
CA GLY A 203 34.51 -15.59 0.74
C GLY A 203 34.94 -14.28 0.08
N ASN A 204 34.12 -13.70 -0.80
CA ASN A 204 34.40 -12.40 -1.42
C ASN A 204 34.06 -11.24 -0.46
N GLU A 205 35.06 -10.80 0.32
CA GLU A 205 34.90 -9.72 1.30
C GLU A 205 34.52 -8.37 0.69
N PHE A 206 34.98 -8.07 -0.53
CA PHE A 206 34.60 -6.85 -1.22
C PHE A 206 33.10 -6.84 -1.53
N LEU A 207 32.59 -7.90 -2.17
CA LEU A 207 31.16 -8.00 -2.49
C LEU A 207 30.30 -8.07 -1.23
N GLN A 208 30.79 -8.69 -0.15
CA GLN A 208 30.08 -8.71 1.12
C GLN A 208 29.85 -7.29 1.66
N LYS A 209 30.89 -6.46 1.63
CA LYS A 209 30.79 -5.06 2.05
C LYS A 209 29.82 -4.28 1.14
N GLN A 210 29.86 -4.50 -0.17
CA GLN A 210 28.97 -3.82 -1.12
C GLN A 210 27.51 -4.27 -0.96
N CYS A 211 27.25 -5.54 -0.64
CA CYS A 211 25.93 -6.00 -0.27
C CYS A 211 25.39 -5.32 1.00
N GLU A 212 26.23 -5.10 2.00
CA GLU A 212 25.85 -4.34 3.21
C GLU A 212 25.47 -2.88 2.88
N VAL A 213 26.23 -2.21 1.99
CA VAL A 213 25.88 -0.88 1.47
C VAL A 213 24.50 -0.89 0.79
N TRP A 214 24.25 -1.89 -0.08
CA TRP A 214 22.99 -2.05 -0.77
C TRP A 214 21.80 -2.18 0.21
N MET A 215 21.94 -3.00 1.25
CA MET A 215 20.90 -3.20 2.26
C MET A 215 20.69 -1.96 3.15
N GLU A 216 21.76 -1.23 3.48
CA GLU A 216 21.63 0.00 4.25
C GLU A 216 20.91 1.11 3.49
N LEU A 217 21.06 1.18 2.16
CA LEU A 217 20.31 2.11 1.31
C LEU A 217 18.80 1.89 1.40
N ALA A 218 18.32 0.66 1.54
CA ALA A 218 16.90 0.37 1.75
C ALA A 218 16.38 1.03 3.05
N THR A 219 17.18 0.97 4.12
CA THR A 219 16.85 1.64 5.39
C THR A 219 16.79 3.16 5.24
N ILE A 220 17.70 3.75 4.47
CA ILE A 220 17.73 5.20 4.21
C ILE A 220 16.50 5.62 3.40
N ILE A 221 16.12 4.86 2.39
CA ILE A 221 14.90 5.09 1.58
C ILE A 221 13.66 5.05 2.48
N ASN A 222 13.52 4.05 3.34
CA ASN A 222 12.39 3.94 4.28
C ASN A 222 12.29 5.17 5.22
N LYS A 223 13.43 5.59 5.80
CA LYS A 223 13.50 6.83 6.61
C LYS A 223 13.14 8.07 5.80
N GLY A 224 13.51 8.12 4.52
CA GLY A 224 13.18 9.20 3.59
C GLY A 224 11.67 9.29 3.33
N PHE A 225 11.01 8.18 3.03
CA PHE A 225 9.55 8.15 2.85
C PHE A 225 8.80 8.48 4.14
N THR A 226 9.25 8.01 5.29
CA THR A 226 8.69 8.40 6.58
C THR A 226 8.77 9.92 6.79
N ALA A 227 9.91 10.53 6.47
CA ALA A 227 10.09 11.98 6.54
C ALA A 227 9.21 12.73 5.53
N LEU A 228 9.06 12.22 4.30
CA LEU A 228 8.20 12.79 3.27
C LEU A 228 6.74 12.77 3.71
N GLY A 229 6.21 11.63 4.15
CA GLY A 229 4.84 11.51 4.66
C GLY A 229 4.58 12.45 5.83
N THR A 230 5.51 12.52 6.79
CA THR A 230 5.42 13.44 7.92
C THR A 230 5.39 14.90 7.45
N LYS A 231 6.22 15.26 6.48
CA LYS A 231 6.27 16.62 5.90
C LYS A 231 4.94 17.02 5.26
N ARG A 232 4.19 16.08 4.64
CA ARG A 232 2.89 16.36 4.00
C ARG A 232 1.81 16.83 4.98
N VAL A 233 1.92 16.45 6.25
CA VAL A 233 0.88 16.70 7.26
C VAL A 233 1.34 17.62 8.40
N THR A 234 2.60 18.01 8.48
CA THR A 234 3.14 18.91 9.51
C THR A 234 3.19 20.37 9.03
N PRO A 235 3.16 21.34 9.96
CA PRO A 235 3.30 22.75 9.64
C PRO A 235 4.62 23.08 8.93
N PRO A 236 4.63 24.01 7.95
CA PRO A 236 5.82 24.34 7.16
C PRO A 236 7.06 24.72 7.97
N PHE A 237 6.87 25.36 9.11
CA PHE A 237 8.01 25.79 9.97
C PHE A 237 8.76 24.60 10.61
N LEU A 238 8.21 23.38 10.58
CA LEU A 238 8.89 22.16 11.02
C LEU A 238 9.61 21.41 9.88
N HIS A 239 9.40 21.80 8.63
CA HIS A 239 9.92 21.05 7.48
C HIS A 239 11.44 21.01 7.43
N PHE A 240 12.15 21.98 8.02
CA PHE A 240 13.61 21.99 8.06
C PHE A 240 14.18 20.76 8.80
N LEU A 241 13.46 20.24 9.81
CA LEU A 241 13.86 19.05 10.57
C LEU A 241 13.87 17.77 9.70
N LEU A 242 13.06 17.76 8.66
CA LEU A 242 12.87 16.60 7.78
C LEU A 242 13.64 16.73 6.46
N SER A 243 14.13 17.93 6.15
CA SER A 243 14.65 18.29 4.83
C SER A 243 15.83 17.42 4.40
N LYS A 244 16.77 17.09 5.31
CA LYS A 244 17.93 16.23 5.00
C LYS A 244 17.48 14.87 4.47
N LYS A 245 16.59 14.16 5.20
CA LYS A 245 16.10 12.82 4.82
C LYS A 245 15.30 12.84 3.52
N VAL A 246 14.45 13.86 3.36
CA VAL A 246 13.66 14.05 2.13
C VAL A 246 14.58 14.34 0.92
N ASN A 247 15.64 15.15 1.10
CA ASN A 247 16.60 15.41 0.03
C ASN A 247 17.39 14.15 -0.35
N GLN A 248 17.78 13.34 0.64
CA GLN A 248 18.42 12.06 0.40
C GLN A 248 17.52 11.11 -0.40
N LEU A 249 16.22 11.03 -0.03
CA LEU A 249 15.24 10.25 -0.78
C LEU A 249 15.15 10.70 -2.23
N TYR A 250 14.99 12.01 -2.50
CA TYR A 250 14.87 12.51 -3.87
C TYR A 250 16.15 12.30 -4.70
N LYS A 251 17.33 12.40 -4.08
CA LYS A 251 18.61 12.11 -4.75
C LYS A 251 18.65 10.62 -5.18
N LEU A 252 18.39 9.69 -4.27
CA LEU A 252 18.36 8.26 -4.58
C LEU A 252 17.23 7.89 -5.54
N ALA A 253 16.09 8.55 -5.44
CA ALA A 253 14.95 8.31 -6.34
C ALA A 253 15.20 8.78 -7.78
N SER A 254 16.17 9.67 -8.00
CA SER A 254 16.55 10.12 -9.35
C SER A 254 17.43 9.12 -10.11
N TYR A 255 17.91 8.07 -9.43
CA TYR A 255 18.75 7.05 -10.03
C TYR A 255 17.95 5.80 -10.35
N THR A 256 18.32 5.09 -11.42
CA THR A 256 17.76 3.77 -11.70
C THR A 256 18.37 2.71 -10.79
N VAL A 257 17.64 1.60 -10.61
CA VAL A 257 18.16 0.43 -9.89
C VAL A 257 19.46 -0.05 -10.51
N ARG A 258 19.54 -0.09 -11.85
CA ARG A 258 20.70 -0.52 -12.60
C ARG A 258 21.90 0.39 -12.39
N ASP A 259 21.72 1.73 -12.36
CA ASP A 259 22.79 2.68 -12.12
C ASP A 259 23.35 2.56 -10.71
N VAL A 260 22.47 2.42 -9.70
CA VAL A 260 22.92 2.23 -8.30
C VAL A 260 23.65 0.88 -8.14
N GLN A 261 23.19 -0.19 -8.78
CA GLN A 261 23.91 -1.47 -8.77
C GLN A 261 25.30 -1.34 -9.42
N TYR A 262 25.40 -0.62 -10.53
CA TYR A 262 26.68 -0.38 -11.19
C TYR A 262 27.62 0.44 -10.30
N ALA A 263 27.14 1.53 -9.71
CA ALA A 263 27.93 2.35 -8.77
C ALA A 263 28.48 1.51 -7.60
N ILE A 264 27.65 0.71 -6.99
CA ILE A 264 28.03 -0.08 -5.80
C ILE A 264 28.92 -1.26 -6.19
N PHE A 265 28.47 -2.14 -7.07
CA PHE A 265 29.13 -3.43 -7.32
C PHE A 265 30.29 -3.37 -8.31
N ASN A 266 30.26 -2.46 -9.31
CA ASN A 266 31.35 -2.33 -10.27
C ASN A 266 32.34 -1.21 -9.92
N CYS A 267 31.84 -0.08 -9.35
CA CYS A 267 32.68 1.08 -9.05
C CYS A 267 33.10 1.13 -7.57
N GLY A 268 32.49 0.33 -6.69
CA GLY A 268 32.83 0.29 -5.27
C GLY A 268 32.34 1.48 -4.46
N TYR A 269 31.28 2.16 -4.93
CA TYR A 269 30.73 3.34 -4.24
C TYR A 269 30.24 3.01 -2.84
N SER A 270 30.53 3.90 -1.91
CA SER A 270 29.92 3.95 -0.59
C SER A 270 28.62 4.77 -0.62
N ILE A 271 27.91 4.80 0.51
CA ILE A 271 26.72 5.65 0.66
C ILE A 271 27.05 7.12 0.51
N SER A 272 28.20 7.60 1.01
CA SER A 272 28.61 8.99 0.88
C SER A 272 28.85 9.37 -0.58
N ASP A 273 29.49 8.50 -1.35
CA ASP A 273 29.80 8.78 -2.77
C ASP A 273 28.50 8.99 -3.58
N LEU A 274 27.44 8.21 -3.31
CA LEU A 274 26.14 8.39 -3.95
C LEU A 274 25.46 9.75 -3.65
N TYR A 275 25.86 10.43 -2.58
CA TYR A 275 25.32 11.75 -2.22
C TYR A 275 26.24 12.92 -2.63
N GLU A 276 27.54 12.73 -2.57
CA GLU A 276 28.53 13.76 -2.84
C GLU A 276 28.85 13.85 -4.32
N ASP A 277 28.93 12.69 -4.99
CA ASP A 277 29.20 12.59 -6.42
C ASP A 277 27.90 12.31 -7.21
N ASP A 278 27.97 12.39 -8.54
CA ASP A 278 26.90 11.91 -9.42
C ASP A 278 27.01 10.38 -9.56
N CYS A 279 25.86 9.70 -9.47
CA CYS A 279 25.82 8.26 -9.68
C CYS A 279 26.22 7.94 -11.13
N PRO A 280 27.22 7.07 -11.35
CA PRO A 280 27.65 6.72 -12.70
C PRO A 280 26.53 5.96 -13.42
N THR A 281 26.28 6.31 -14.67
CA THR A 281 25.32 5.58 -15.52
C THR A 281 25.91 4.23 -15.92
N ALA A 282 25.15 3.18 -15.71
CA ALA A 282 25.52 1.82 -16.12
C ALA A 282 25.70 1.74 -17.65
N PRO A 283 26.74 1.08 -18.15
CA PRO A 283 26.89 0.86 -19.59
C PRO A 283 25.67 0.13 -20.19
N PRO A 284 25.34 0.39 -21.46
CA PRO A 284 24.30 -0.37 -22.14
C PRO A 284 24.68 -1.84 -22.30
N GLY A 285 23.68 -2.72 -22.39
CA GLY A 285 23.89 -4.16 -22.54
C GLY A 285 23.91 -4.90 -21.19
N ASN A 286 24.22 -6.20 -21.25
CA ASN A 286 24.20 -7.08 -20.09
C ASN A 286 25.49 -6.93 -19.26
N GLU A 287 25.41 -7.28 -17.97
CA GLU A 287 26.59 -7.36 -17.10
C GLU A 287 27.54 -8.46 -17.60
N PRO A 288 28.78 -8.12 -18.00
CA PRO A 288 29.71 -9.11 -18.57
C PRO A 288 30.25 -10.08 -17.50
N ASP A 289 30.43 -9.63 -16.26
CA ASP A 289 30.90 -10.46 -15.16
C ASP A 289 29.78 -11.42 -14.71
N PRO A 290 29.96 -12.74 -14.80
CA PRO A 290 28.92 -13.71 -14.46
C PRO A 290 28.57 -13.71 -12.97
N VAL A 291 29.50 -13.38 -12.07
CA VAL A 291 29.26 -13.28 -10.64
C VAL A 291 28.38 -12.08 -10.34
N LEU A 292 28.78 -10.90 -10.86
CA LEU A 292 27.99 -9.68 -10.68
C LEU A 292 26.62 -9.77 -11.34
N ARG A 293 26.50 -10.40 -12.51
CA ARG A 293 25.23 -10.62 -13.20
C ARG A 293 24.27 -11.42 -12.33
N ARG A 294 24.72 -12.55 -11.75
CA ARG A 294 23.92 -13.35 -10.82
C ARG A 294 23.54 -12.57 -9.57
N LEU A 295 24.50 -11.94 -8.91
CA LEU A 295 24.28 -11.19 -7.69
C LEU A 295 23.23 -10.08 -7.89
N LYS A 296 23.41 -9.26 -8.91
CA LYS A 296 22.49 -8.17 -9.25
C LYS A 296 21.08 -8.69 -9.56
N ALA A 297 20.97 -9.79 -10.32
CA ALA A 297 19.68 -10.37 -10.65
C ALA A 297 18.96 -10.91 -9.40
N VAL A 298 19.65 -11.63 -8.51
CA VAL A 298 19.05 -12.12 -7.26
C VAL A 298 18.62 -10.97 -6.36
N LEU A 299 19.43 -9.91 -6.25
CA LEU A 299 19.06 -8.72 -5.45
C LEU A 299 17.92 -7.90 -6.06
N ASN A 300 17.57 -8.12 -7.33
CA ASN A 300 16.43 -7.51 -8.00
C ASN A 300 15.12 -8.30 -7.81
N HIS A 301 15.07 -9.35 -6.97
CA HIS A 301 13.86 -10.15 -6.80
C HIS A 301 12.59 -9.32 -6.50
N PRO A 302 12.64 -8.18 -5.78
CA PRO A 302 11.44 -7.37 -5.50
C PRO A 302 10.81 -6.68 -6.73
N ILE A 303 11.40 -6.83 -7.93
CA ILE A 303 10.94 -6.15 -9.16
C ILE A 303 9.46 -6.43 -9.47
N GLY A 304 8.96 -7.62 -9.14
CA GLY A 304 7.57 -7.99 -9.35
C GLY A 304 6.59 -7.15 -8.51
N ASP A 305 7.03 -6.60 -7.39
CA ASP A 305 6.19 -5.78 -6.51
C ASP A 305 6.00 -4.33 -6.98
N TYR A 306 6.71 -3.90 -8.05
CA TYR A 306 6.54 -2.58 -8.66
C TYR A 306 6.55 -2.59 -10.20
N ALA A 307 6.77 -3.75 -10.84
CA ALA A 307 6.62 -4.04 -12.28
C ALA A 307 7.34 -3.05 -13.23
N VAL A 308 8.60 -2.72 -12.93
CA VAL A 308 9.45 -1.88 -13.79
C VAL A 308 10.85 -2.47 -13.84
N GLN A 309 11.36 -2.67 -15.06
CA GLN A 309 12.69 -3.27 -15.28
C GLN A 309 13.83 -2.43 -14.69
N PRO A 310 14.96 -3.04 -14.27
CA PRO A 310 16.02 -2.37 -13.50
C PRO A 310 16.60 -1.11 -14.14
N ARG A 311 16.66 -1.06 -15.47
CA ARG A 311 17.17 0.11 -16.20
C ARG A 311 16.26 1.34 -16.18
N GLU A 312 14.96 1.18 -15.81
CA GLU A 312 13.98 2.24 -15.76
C GLU A 312 13.46 2.49 -14.33
N ALA A 313 13.44 1.44 -13.50
CA ALA A 313 12.91 1.51 -12.15
C ALA A 313 13.70 2.49 -11.30
N THR A 314 12.99 3.36 -10.56
CA THR A 314 13.65 4.19 -9.54
C THR A 314 14.20 3.33 -8.41
N PHE A 315 15.40 3.64 -7.96
CA PHE A 315 15.98 2.95 -6.80
C PHE A 315 15.14 3.15 -5.52
N ALA A 316 14.35 4.20 -5.44
CA ALA A 316 13.45 4.40 -4.30
C ALA A 316 12.36 3.31 -4.21
N ALA A 317 11.83 2.81 -5.34
CA ALA A 317 10.87 1.71 -5.34
C ALA A 317 11.53 0.39 -4.88
N GLN A 318 12.70 0.07 -5.43
CA GLN A 318 13.49 -1.08 -5.01
C GLN A 318 13.81 -1.04 -3.50
N GLY A 319 14.32 0.10 -3.03
CA GLY A 319 14.74 0.26 -1.63
C GLY A 319 13.59 0.18 -0.64
N ILE A 320 12.41 0.76 -0.94
CA ILE A 320 11.26 0.67 -0.03
C ILE A 320 10.68 -0.74 0.00
N THR A 321 10.67 -1.47 -1.12
CA THR A 321 10.21 -2.86 -1.18
C THR A 321 11.14 -3.79 -0.41
N MET A 322 12.46 -3.63 -0.58
CA MET A 322 13.44 -4.36 0.24
C MET A 322 13.24 -4.10 1.74
N ALA A 323 13.11 -2.83 2.14
CA ALA A 323 12.88 -2.47 3.55
C ALA A 323 11.54 -3.03 4.08
N HIS A 324 10.53 -3.19 3.21
CA HIS A 324 9.22 -3.73 3.59
C HIS A 324 9.29 -5.20 3.99
N TYR A 325 10.08 -6.03 3.30
CA TYR A 325 10.15 -7.48 3.53
C TYR A 325 11.36 -7.94 4.34
N MET A 326 12.31 -7.08 4.61
CA MET A 326 13.56 -7.45 5.31
C MET A 326 13.32 -8.14 6.66
N GLU A 327 12.27 -7.73 7.38
CA GLU A 327 11.91 -8.29 8.69
C GLU A 327 10.97 -9.50 8.60
N GLY A 328 10.73 -10.05 7.40
CA GLY A 328 9.86 -11.19 7.17
C GLY A 328 8.52 -10.82 6.56
N ALA A 329 7.68 -11.83 6.38
CA ALA A 329 6.40 -11.71 5.71
C ALA A 329 5.23 -12.29 6.53
N ALA A 330 4.00 -11.84 6.21
CA ALA A 330 2.77 -12.29 6.83
C ALA A 330 1.64 -12.42 5.80
N TYR A 331 0.67 -13.26 6.12
CA TYR A 331 -0.57 -13.42 5.39
C TYR A 331 -1.78 -13.28 6.31
N THR A 332 -2.96 -12.97 5.76
CA THR A 332 -4.18 -12.80 6.55
C THR A 332 -4.71 -14.12 7.07
N VAL A 333 -5.31 -14.12 8.25
CA VAL A 333 -6.15 -15.23 8.72
C VAL A 333 -7.52 -15.11 8.05
N GLY A 334 -7.81 -16.06 7.18
CA GLY A 334 -8.93 -15.99 6.23
C GLY A 334 -8.57 -15.20 4.96
N PRO A 335 -9.53 -15.09 4.02
CA PRO A 335 -9.29 -14.42 2.74
C PRO A 335 -8.98 -12.94 2.90
N THR A 336 -8.17 -12.38 2.01
CA THR A 336 -7.76 -10.96 2.06
C THR A 336 -8.92 -9.99 1.94
N GLY A 337 -10.01 -10.39 1.29
CA GLY A 337 -11.27 -9.64 1.24
C GLY A 337 -11.86 -9.29 2.61
N ASN A 338 -11.49 -10.02 3.67
CA ASN A 338 -11.88 -9.69 5.03
C ASN A 338 -11.37 -8.31 5.48
N ILE A 339 -10.24 -7.82 4.97
CA ILE A 339 -9.71 -6.48 5.27
C ILE A 339 -10.77 -5.42 4.93
N SER A 340 -11.31 -5.50 3.73
CA SER A 340 -12.30 -4.55 3.23
C SER A 340 -13.64 -4.64 3.92
N VAL A 341 -14.10 -5.87 4.18
CA VAL A 341 -15.36 -6.08 4.92
C VAL A 341 -15.27 -5.50 6.33
N ARG A 342 -14.12 -5.69 7.00
CA ARG A 342 -13.89 -5.15 8.34
C ARG A 342 -13.79 -3.63 8.33
N ASN A 343 -13.09 -3.06 7.36
CA ASN A 343 -12.99 -1.61 7.20
C ASN A 343 -14.35 -0.97 6.90
N SER A 344 -15.16 -1.57 6.03
CA SER A 344 -16.52 -1.09 5.74
C SER A 344 -17.45 -1.18 6.95
N SER A 345 -17.34 -2.25 7.74
CA SER A 345 -18.08 -2.40 8.99
C SER A 345 -17.69 -1.32 10.00
N MET A 346 -16.39 -0.98 10.07
CA MET A 346 -15.89 0.10 10.93
C MET A 346 -16.50 1.44 10.54
N LEU A 347 -16.51 1.79 9.26
CA LEU A 347 -17.07 3.03 8.77
C LEU A 347 -18.52 3.20 9.22
N ARG A 348 -19.37 2.19 9.05
CA ARG A 348 -20.77 2.22 9.47
C ARG A 348 -20.96 2.32 10.98
N ASN A 349 -20.12 1.65 11.75
CA ASN A 349 -20.18 1.71 13.22
C ASN A 349 -19.87 3.12 13.77
N PHE A 350 -19.21 3.98 12.98
CA PHE A 350 -18.96 5.37 13.32
C PHE A 350 -19.92 6.37 12.64
N GLY A 351 -21.03 5.87 12.07
CA GLY A 351 -22.06 6.71 11.46
C GLY A 351 -21.77 7.15 10.03
N GLY A 352 -20.78 6.55 9.37
CA GLY A 352 -20.58 6.65 7.93
C GLY A 352 -21.43 5.63 7.16
N GLU A 353 -21.45 5.72 5.84
CA GLU A 353 -22.18 4.80 4.97
C GLU A 353 -21.27 4.27 3.85
N VAL A 354 -21.48 3.03 3.44
CA VAL A 354 -20.78 2.37 2.32
C VAL A 354 -21.81 1.90 1.32
N LEU A 355 -21.73 2.43 0.11
CA LEU A 355 -22.61 2.04 -1.00
C LEU A 355 -21.77 1.46 -2.13
N CYS A 356 -22.00 0.20 -2.44
CA CYS A 356 -21.51 -0.51 -3.62
C CYS A 356 -22.43 -0.26 -4.81
N ASP A 357 -22.06 -0.76 -5.99
CA ASP A 357 -22.84 -0.53 -7.21
C ASP A 357 -23.03 0.96 -7.52
N ALA A 358 -22.04 1.77 -7.16
CA ALA A 358 -22.04 3.22 -7.19
C ALA A 358 -20.89 3.76 -8.05
N THR A 359 -21.13 3.91 -9.35
CA THR A 359 -20.16 4.52 -10.26
C THR A 359 -20.24 6.04 -10.16
N VAL A 360 -19.15 6.66 -9.72
CA VAL A 360 -18.99 8.12 -9.81
C VAL A 360 -18.60 8.48 -11.24
N GLU A 361 -19.45 9.28 -11.89
CA GLU A 361 -19.24 9.75 -13.27
C GLU A 361 -18.45 11.04 -13.33
N GLN A 362 -18.70 11.96 -12.40
CA GLN A 362 -18.08 13.28 -12.40
C GLN A 362 -18.03 13.89 -11.00
N ILE A 363 -16.99 14.68 -10.74
CA ILE A 363 -16.87 15.56 -9.58
C ILE A 363 -17.46 16.93 -9.93
N ILE A 364 -18.34 17.44 -9.08
CA ILE A 364 -19.00 18.74 -9.28
C ILE A 364 -18.08 19.84 -8.75
N ILE A 365 -17.74 20.77 -9.63
CA ILE A 365 -16.94 21.95 -9.30
C ILE A 365 -17.83 23.20 -9.40
N GLU A 366 -17.95 23.95 -8.30
CA GLU A 366 -18.67 25.22 -8.25
C GLU A 366 -17.76 26.29 -7.63
N ASN A 367 -17.69 27.45 -8.25
CA ASN A 367 -16.83 28.56 -7.80
C ASN A 367 -15.39 28.12 -7.51
N GLY A 368 -14.84 27.22 -8.33
CA GLY A 368 -13.49 26.69 -8.19
C GLY A 368 -13.29 25.72 -7.02
N ARG A 369 -14.36 25.19 -6.42
CA ARG A 369 -14.33 24.24 -5.32
C ARG A 369 -15.08 22.95 -5.66
N ALA A 370 -14.55 21.81 -5.23
CA ALA A 370 -15.28 20.54 -5.28
C ALA A 370 -16.37 20.53 -4.20
N VAL A 371 -17.63 20.27 -4.61
CA VAL A 371 -18.82 20.35 -3.74
C VAL A 371 -19.70 19.12 -3.76
N GLY A 372 -19.40 18.13 -4.62
CA GLY A 372 -20.21 16.93 -4.74
C GLY A 372 -19.75 16.04 -5.89
N VAL A 373 -20.54 15.04 -6.17
CA VAL A 373 -20.31 14.05 -7.24
C VAL A 373 -21.62 13.70 -7.93
N LEU A 374 -21.53 13.29 -9.20
CA LEU A 374 -22.59 12.67 -9.96
C LEU A 374 -22.40 11.15 -9.90
N VAL A 375 -23.39 10.44 -9.39
CA VAL A 375 -23.33 8.99 -9.14
C VAL A 375 -24.41 8.28 -9.94
N ARG A 376 -24.06 7.20 -10.58
CA ARG A 376 -24.96 6.28 -11.24
C ARG A 376 -24.90 4.91 -10.57
N ASN A 377 -26.04 4.23 -10.49
CA ASN A 377 -26.05 2.81 -10.13
C ASN A 377 -25.38 2.02 -11.27
N THR A 378 -24.33 1.26 -10.96
CA THR A 378 -23.50 0.54 -11.94
C THR A 378 -24.33 -0.50 -12.70
N SER A 379 -25.16 -1.28 -11.98
CA SER A 379 -26.03 -2.33 -12.53
C SER A 379 -27.12 -1.77 -13.46
N ALA A 380 -27.47 -0.49 -13.34
CA ALA A 380 -28.41 0.15 -14.27
C ALA A 380 -27.79 0.43 -15.66
N GLY A 381 -26.50 0.13 -15.87
CA GLY A 381 -25.79 0.33 -17.11
C GLY A 381 -25.51 1.80 -17.43
N LYS A 382 -24.91 2.06 -18.59
CA LYS A 382 -24.44 3.41 -18.99
C LYS A 382 -25.57 4.46 -19.09
N ASN A 383 -26.82 4.02 -19.32
CA ASN A 383 -27.98 4.91 -19.47
C ASN A 383 -28.82 5.01 -18.16
N GLY A 384 -28.34 4.45 -17.05
CA GLY A 384 -29.01 4.57 -15.76
C GLY A 384 -29.12 6.01 -15.26
N PRO A 385 -30.10 6.30 -14.38
CA PRO A 385 -30.28 7.66 -13.85
C PRO A 385 -29.07 8.09 -13.03
N ILE A 386 -28.72 9.38 -13.15
CA ILE A 386 -27.64 10.02 -12.39
C ILE A 386 -28.23 10.72 -11.18
N THR A 387 -27.62 10.53 -10.04
CA THR A 387 -27.96 11.17 -8.78
C THR A 387 -26.83 12.13 -8.37
N GLU A 388 -27.19 13.36 -8.08
CA GLU A 388 -26.27 14.33 -7.49
C GLU A 388 -26.16 14.11 -5.99
N VAL A 389 -24.92 14.01 -5.48
CA VAL A 389 -24.62 13.84 -4.05
C VAL A 389 -23.64 14.92 -3.62
N ARG A 390 -24.01 15.71 -2.61
CA ARG A 390 -23.21 16.83 -2.14
C ARG A 390 -22.48 16.55 -0.84
N ALA A 391 -21.26 17.12 -0.70
CA ALA A 391 -20.47 17.07 0.52
C ALA A 391 -19.52 18.27 0.62
N LYS A 392 -18.94 18.48 1.82
CA LYS A 392 -17.96 19.55 2.05
C LYS A 392 -16.59 19.25 1.43
N ASN A 393 -16.22 17.96 1.40
CA ASN A 393 -14.96 17.48 0.85
C ASN A 393 -15.19 16.24 -0.01
N ILE A 394 -14.37 16.10 -1.06
CA ILE A 394 -14.34 14.95 -1.95
C ILE A 394 -12.93 14.35 -1.89
N VAL A 395 -12.84 13.03 -1.76
CA VAL A 395 -11.58 12.28 -1.80
C VAL A 395 -11.62 11.33 -2.99
N CYS A 396 -10.69 11.50 -3.92
CA CYS A 396 -10.46 10.54 -4.98
C CYS A 396 -9.46 9.49 -4.49
N ALA A 397 -9.94 8.27 -4.27
CA ALA A 397 -9.13 7.11 -3.89
C ALA A 397 -9.01 6.08 -5.01
N THR A 398 -9.17 6.51 -6.24
CA THR A 398 -8.90 5.75 -7.46
C THR A 398 -7.46 6.06 -7.93
N SER A 399 -7.25 6.45 -9.20
CA SER A 399 -5.93 6.88 -9.65
C SER A 399 -5.91 8.36 -10.02
N VAL A 400 -4.72 8.95 -10.06
CA VAL A 400 -4.50 10.31 -10.58
C VAL A 400 -4.98 10.41 -12.04
N PHE A 401 -4.82 9.36 -12.83
CA PHE A 401 -5.30 9.30 -14.21
C PHE A 401 -6.82 9.32 -14.28
N ASN A 402 -7.52 8.56 -13.45
CA ASN A 402 -8.98 8.60 -13.39
C ASN A 402 -9.47 9.98 -12.94
N LEU A 403 -8.80 10.61 -11.99
CA LEU A 403 -9.14 11.94 -11.52
C LEU A 403 -9.11 12.95 -12.67
N TYR A 404 -8.01 13.05 -13.40
CA TYR A 404 -7.81 14.10 -14.42
C TYR A 404 -8.34 13.71 -15.80
N ASN A 405 -8.41 12.43 -16.15
CA ASN A 405 -8.90 12.01 -17.47
C ASN A 405 -10.41 11.72 -17.51
N LYS A 406 -11.06 11.52 -16.34
CA LYS A 406 -12.45 11.07 -16.30
C LYS A 406 -13.32 11.86 -15.33
N LEU A 407 -12.88 11.99 -14.06
CA LEU A 407 -13.77 12.46 -13.00
C LEU A 407 -13.90 13.98 -12.93
N LEU A 408 -12.88 14.74 -13.31
CA LEU A 408 -12.97 16.20 -13.40
C LEU A 408 -13.63 16.63 -14.70
N PRO A 409 -14.36 17.78 -14.71
CA PRO A 409 -14.80 18.42 -15.95
C PRO A 409 -13.59 18.66 -16.88
N GLN A 410 -13.66 18.19 -18.13
CA GLN A 410 -12.50 18.16 -19.03
C GLN A 410 -12.06 19.55 -19.50
N ASP A 411 -12.90 20.55 -19.37
CA ASP A 411 -12.59 21.96 -19.64
C ASP A 411 -11.94 22.67 -18.43
N HIS A 412 -11.85 22.01 -17.28
CA HIS A 412 -11.26 22.61 -16.07
C HIS A 412 -9.75 22.90 -16.26
N PRO A 413 -9.27 24.10 -15.86
CA PRO A 413 -7.85 24.48 -16.04
C PRO A 413 -6.84 23.48 -15.50
N SER A 414 -7.11 22.87 -14.33
CA SER A 414 -6.22 21.88 -13.70
C SER A 414 -6.08 20.60 -14.54
N VAL A 415 -7.05 20.25 -15.39
CA VAL A 415 -6.96 19.09 -16.31
C VAL A 415 -5.93 19.39 -17.39
N ARG A 416 -6.00 20.57 -18.00
CA ARG A 416 -5.00 21.00 -18.99
C ARG A 416 -3.61 21.08 -18.38
N GLU A 417 -3.50 21.71 -17.21
CA GLU A 417 -2.23 21.82 -16.49
C GLU A 417 -1.62 20.44 -16.19
N PHE A 418 -2.43 19.46 -15.71
CA PHE A 418 -1.99 18.10 -15.51
C PHE A 418 -1.42 17.50 -16.80
N HIS A 419 -2.14 17.57 -17.89
CA HIS A 419 -1.68 17.00 -19.17
C HIS A 419 -0.41 17.68 -19.68
N ASP A 420 -0.32 19.00 -19.61
CA ASP A 420 0.83 19.76 -20.10
C ASP A 420 2.11 19.43 -19.30
N GLU A 421 2.00 19.32 -17.96
CA GLU A 421 3.15 19.10 -17.10
C GLU A 421 3.54 17.63 -16.97
N THR A 422 2.58 16.70 -17.05
CA THR A 422 2.84 15.29 -16.74
C THR A 422 3.01 14.39 -17.96
N LYS A 423 2.63 14.83 -19.14
CA LYS A 423 2.65 14.04 -20.40
C LYS A 423 3.93 13.23 -20.62
N ARG A 424 5.09 13.77 -20.19
CA ARG A 424 6.41 13.13 -20.37
C ARG A 424 6.94 12.46 -19.12
N THR A 425 6.37 12.76 -17.95
CA THR A 425 6.96 12.39 -16.66
C THR A 425 6.11 11.43 -15.85
N ILE A 426 4.78 11.48 -15.99
CA ILE A 426 3.88 10.58 -15.26
C ILE A 426 3.21 9.63 -16.24
N LYS A 427 3.47 8.34 -16.08
CA LYS A 427 2.92 7.26 -16.93
C LYS A 427 2.18 6.26 -16.06
N PRO A 428 1.13 5.59 -16.58
CA PRO A 428 0.54 4.44 -15.89
C PRO A 428 1.54 3.31 -15.79
N SER A 429 1.48 2.55 -14.69
CA SER A 429 2.27 1.32 -14.54
C SER A 429 1.78 0.25 -15.52
N ASN A 430 2.56 -0.81 -15.69
CA ASN A 430 2.09 -1.99 -16.41
C ASN A 430 0.93 -2.66 -15.66
N GLY A 431 0.11 -3.39 -16.39
CA GLY A 431 -0.85 -4.35 -15.86
C GLY A 431 -0.22 -5.73 -15.69
N HIS A 432 -1.01 -6.68 -15.24
CA HIS A 432 -0.58 -8.06 -15.05
C HIS A 432 -1.53 -9.05 -15.69
N ILE A 433 -1.01 -10.26 -15.90
CA ILE A 433 -1.80 -11.46 -16.13
C ILE A 433 -1.78 -12.31 -14.85
N PHE A 434 -2.95 -12.83 -14.49
CA PHE A 434 -3.16 -13.62 -13.26
C PHE A 434 -3.71 -14.98 -13.64
N LEU A 435 -2.97 -16.05 -13.43
CA LEU A 435 -3.50 -17.38 -13.59
C LEU A 435 -3.95 -17.94 -12.25
N PHE A 436 -5.25 -18.14 -12.10
CA PHE A 436 -5.90 -18.70 -10.93
C PHE A 436 -6.15 -20.19 -11.15
N CYS A 437 -5.50 -21.06 -10.37
CA CYS A 437 -5.59 -22.50 -10.49
C CYS A 437 -6.28 -23.13 -9.30
N LYS A 438 -7.31 -23.96 -9.55
CA LYS A 438 -7.89 -24.90 -8.59
C LYS A 438 -7.18 -26.24 -8.69
N ILE A 439 -6.74 -26.76 -7.56
CA ILE A 439 -5.94 -27.99 -7.48
C ILE A 439 -6.71 -29.00 -6.62
N ARG A 440 -6.78 -30.25 -7.08
CA ARG A 440 -7.39 -31.34 -6.35
C ARG A 440 -6.43 -31.91 -5.31
N GLY A 441 -6.86 -31.95 -4.06
CA GLY A 441 -6.11 -32.50 -2.92
C GLY A 441 -5.83 -31.44 -1.85
N GLU A 442 -5.45 -31.90 -0.67
CA GLU A 442 -5.03 -31.04 0.42
C GLU A 442 -3.56 -30.58 0.21
N ALA A 443 -3.25 -29.39 0.71
CA ALA A 443 -1.94 -28.80 0.52
C ALA A 443 -0.81 -29.64 1.12
N GLU A 444 -1.03 -30.28 2.26
CA GLU A 444 -0.10 -31.17 2.93
C GLU A 444 0.12 -32.47 2.14
N GLU A 445 -0.92 -33.07 1.57
CA GLU A 445 -0.84 -34.29 0.75
C GLU A 445 -0.06 -34.04 -0.55
N LEU A 446 -0.15 -32.82 -1.07
CA LEU A 446 0.49 -32.38 -2.30
C LEU A 446 1.88 -31.79 -2.06
N GLU A 447 2.32 -31.73 -0.80
CA GLU A 447 3.60 -31.14 -0.40
C GLU A 447 3.81 -29.74 -1.01
N LEU A 448 2.75 -28.90 -0.97
CA LEU A 448 2.81 -27.57 -1.56
C LEU A 448 3.71 -26.62 -0.75
N PRO A 449 4.52 -25.80 -1.42
CA PRO A 449 5.36 -24.81 -0.76
C PRO A 449 4.56 -23.88 0.16
N ARG A 450 5.08 -23.62 1.36
CA ARG A 450 4.49 -22.64 2.31
C ARG A 450 5.00 -21.23 2.07
N HIS A 451 6.15 -21.10 1.41
CA HIS A 451 6.75 -19.87 0.94
C HIS A 451 6.24 -19.49 -0.45
N ASN A 452 6.50 -18.27 -0.88
CA ASN A 452 6.28 -17.86 -2.25
C ASN A 452 7.45 -18.31 -3.13
N LEU A 453 7.15 -18.56 -4.41
CA LEU A 453 8.17 -18.83 -5.43
C LEU A 453 8.21 -17.63 -6.38
N TRP A 454 9.39 -17.11 -6.62
CA TRP A 454 9.67 -16.05 -7.57
C TRP A 454 10.54 -16.61 -8.70
N TYR A 455 9.89 -17.01 -9.79
CA TYR A 455 10.57 -17.50 -10.99
C TYR A 455 11.07 -16.34 -11.83
N PHE A 456 12.33 -16.42 -12.26
CA PHE A 456 12.95 -15.52 -13.22
C PHE A 456 13.47 -16.32 -14.42
N HIS A 457 13.16 -15.85 -15.64
CA HIS A 457 13.52 -16.56 -16.85
C HIS A 457 15.02 -16.48 -17.17
N SER A 458 15.68 -15.40 -16.75
CA SER A 458 17.09 -15.14 -17.06
C SER A 458 17.73 -14.25 -16.01
N TYR A 459 19.04 -14.43 -15.82
CA TYR A 459 19.87 -13.47 -15.08
C TYR A 459 20.05 -12.14 -15.85
N ASP A 460 19.86 -12.13 -17.19
CA ASP A 460 19.83 -10.93 -18.03
C ASP A 460 18.40 -10.36 -18.09
N MET A 461 17.97 -9.75 -16.99
CA MET A 461 16.57 -9.35 -16.80
C MET A 461 16.08 -8.37 -17.87
N ASP A 462 16.83 -7.28 -18.14
CA ASP A 462 16.41 -6.26 -19.10
C ASP A 462 16.15 -6.86 -20.49
N GLN A 463 17.00 -7.79 -20.93
CA GLN A 463 16.82 -8.49 -22.20
C GLN A 463 15.60 -9.41 -22.19
N ALA A 464 15.37 -10.13 -21.09
CA ALA A 464 14.19 -11.00 -20.95
C ALA A 464 12.89 -10.20 -20.99
N PHE A 465 12.85 -9.05 -20.36
CA PHE A 465 11.71 -8.13 -20.44
C PHE A 465 11.48 -7.61 -21.86
N ASP A 466 12.53 -7.19 -22.57
CA ASP A 466 12.42 -6.69 -23.94
C ASP A 466 11.86 -7.74 -24.90
N GLN A 467 12.36 -8.97 -24.81
CA GLN A 467 11.90 -10.06 -25.65
C GLN A 467 10.43 -10.41 -25.40
N TYR A 468 10.05 -10.52 -24.13
CA TYR A 468 8.68 -10.83 -23.75
C TYR A 468 7.70 -9.69 -24.10
N TYR A 469 8.10 -8.44 -23.89
CA TYR A 469 7.24 -7.29 -24.23
C TYR A 469 7.03 -7.14 -25.75
N ALA A 470 8.03 -7.54 -26.55
CA ALA A 470 7.92 -7.53 -28.00
C ALA A 470 7.02 -8.66 -28.54
N ASP A 471 7.11 -9.88 -27.97
CA ASP A 471 6.32 -11.04 -28.37
C ASP A 471 6.05 -11.97 -27.19
N PRO A 472 4.93 -11.78 -26.46
CA PRO A 472 4.61 -12.57 -25.27
C PRO A 472 4.15 -14.00 -25.58
N VAL A 473 3.91 -14.33 -26.85
CA VAL A 473 3.51 -15.67 -27.26
C VAL A 473 4.73 -16.55 -27.50
N SER A 474 5.77 -15.99 -28.11
CA SER A 474 7.00 -16.74 -28.44
C SER A 474 8.01 -16.77 -27.29
N HIS A 475 7.92 -15.83 -26.35
CA HIS A 475 8.84 -15.70 -25.22
C HIS A 475 8.14 -15.97 -23.89
N ARG A 476 8.86 -16.60 -22.96
CA ARG A 476 8.38 -16.81 -21.59
C ARG A 476 8.36 -15.51 -20.81
N PRO A 477 7.44 -15.38 -19.85
CA PRO A 477 7.46 -14.26 -18.90
C PRO A 477 8.85 -14.10 -18.25
N PRO A 478 9.38 -12.87 -18.17
CA PRO A 478 10.66 -12.61 -17.51
C PRO A 478 10.64 -12.88 -16.02
N THR A 479 9.47 -12.69 -15.41
CA THR A 479 9.20 -12.95 -13.99
C THR A 479 7.85 -13.65 -13.83
N CYS A 480 7.73 -14.51 -12.81
CA CYS A 480 6.46 -15.09 -12.41
C CYS A 480 6.44 -15.31 -10.89
N TYR A 481 5.53 -14.63 -10.21
CA TYR A 481 5.19 -14.96 -8.83
C TYR A 481 4.30 -16.19 -8.80
N ILE A 482 4.57 -17.13 -7.88
CA ILE A 482 3.75 -18.30 -7.63
C ILE A 482 3.46 -18.40 -6.14
N GLY A 483 2.20 -18.31 -5.79
CA GLY A 483 1.76 -18.40 -4.40
C GLY A 483 0.67 -19.44 -4.19
N PHE A 484 0.67 -20.03 -3.00
CA PHE A 484 -0.32 -21.03 -2.58
C PHE A 484 -1.06 -20.50 -1.35
N PRO A 485 -2.13 -19.69 -1.51
CA PRO A 485 -2.90 -19.16 -0.37
C PRO A 485 -3.39 -20.23 0.60
N CYS A 486 -3.71 -21.43 0.08
CA CYS A 486 -4.13 -22.58 0.89
C CYS A 486 -3.10 -23.05 1.93
N THR A 487 -1.80 -22.79 1.73
CA THR A 487 -0.74 -23.14 2.68
C THR A 487 -0.52 -22.05 3.75
N LYS A 488 -0.94 -20.83 3.47
CA LYS A 488 -0.69 -19.64 4.29
C LYS A 488 -1.85 -19.34 5.26
N ASP A 489 -3.10 -19.52 4.79
CA ASP A 489 -4.30 -19.27 5.59
C ASP A 489 -4.62 -20.48 6.50
N PRO A 490 -4.50 -20.36 7.83
CA PRO A 490 -4.77 -21.46 8.75
C PRO A 490 -6.25 -21.88 8.81
N THR A 491 -7.14 -21.13 8.15
CA THR A 491 -8.57 -21.46 8.09
C THR A 491 -8.96 -22.17 6.80
N TRP A 492 -8.03 -22.33 5.85
CA TRP A 492 -8.32 -22.80 4.51
C TRP A 492 -8.98 -24.19 4.46
N SER A 493 -8.36 -25.20 5.04
CA SER A 493 -8.87 -26.60 5.03
C SER A 493 -10.24 -26.74 5.70
N LYS A 494 -10.59 -25.87 6.66
CA LYS A 494 -11.93 -25.83 7.27
C LYS A 494 -12.99 -25.24 6.34
N ARG A 495 -12.59 -24.28 5.49
CA ARG A 495 -13.48 -23.57 4.56
C ARG A 495 -13.62 -24.28 3.22
N LEU A 496 -12.57 -24.93 2.75
CA LEU A 496 -12.44 -25.55 1.43
C LEU A 496 -11.73 -26.92 1.54
N PRO A 497 -12.32 -27.91 2.22
CA PRO A 497 -11.69 -29.22 2.39
C PRO A 497 -11.51 -29.93 1.04
N GLY A 498 -10.38 -30.63 0.87
CA GLY A 498 -10.03 -31.38 -0.34
C GLY A 498 -9.65 -30.54 -1.56
N VAL A 499 -9.51 -29.22 -1.37
CA VAL A 499 -9.18 -28.27 -2.44
C VAL A 499 -7.99 -27.41 -2.05
N SER A 500 -7.02 -27.34 -2.94
CA SER A 500 -5.92 -26.37 -2.89
C SER A 500 -6.02 -25.36 -4.03
N ASN A 501 -5.25 -24.28 -3.95
CA ASN A 501 -5.20 -23.29 -5.00
C ASN A 501 -3.76 -22.82 -5.25
N ALA A 502 -3.52 -22.32 -6.46
CA ALA A 502 -2.33 -21.56 -6.79
C ALA A 502 -2.72 -20.27 -7.52
N ILE A 503 -1.90 -19.24 -7.34
CA ILE A 503 -1.98 -17.99 -8.07
C ILE A 503 -0.62 -17.75 -8.71
N LEU A 504 -0.61 -17.53 -10.03
CA LEU A 504 0.57 -17.15 -10.76
C LEU A 504 0.36 -15.75 -11.34
N ILE A 505 1.37 -14.89 -11.18
CA ILE A 505 1.28 -13.49 -11.62
C ILE A 505 2.52 -13.17 -12.45
N SER A 506 2.29 -12.54 -13.59
CA SER A 506 3.35 -12.00 -14.43
C SER A 506 2.91 -10.71 -15.12
N ASP A 507 3.85 -10.01 -15.72
CA ASP A 507 3.55 -8.79 -16.48
C ASP A 507 2.58 -9.07 -17.63
N GLY A 508 1.64 -8.13 -17.82
CA GLY A 508 0.68 -8.14 -18.91
C GLY A 508 0.48 -6.73 -19.43
N LEU A 509 1.00 -6.42 -20.61
CA LEU A 509 0.88 -5.08 -21.15
C LEU A 509 -0.53 -4.82 -21.67
N PHE A 510 -1.12 -3.68 -21.30
CA PHE A 510 -2.43 -3.25 -21.77
C PHE A 510 -2.50 -3.19 -23.31
N GLN A 511 -1.43 -2.77 -23.95
CA GLN A 511 -1.32 -2.64 -25.42
C GLN A 511 -1.58 -3.96 -26.15
N TRP A 512 -1.25 -5.12 -25.56
CA TRP A 512 -1.56 -6.41 -26.16
C TRP A 512 -3.06 -6.69 -26.26
N PHE A 513 -3.85 -6.06 -25.40
CA PHE A 513 -5.28 -6.28 -25.23
C PHE A 513 -6.13 -5.09 -25.70
N GLU A 514 -5.52 -3.98 -26.10
CA GLU A 514 -6.19 -2.71 -26.39
C GLU A 514 -7.29 -2.85 -27.46
N LYS A 515 -7.07 -3.68 -28.48
CA LYS A 515 -8.05 -3.91 -29.55
C LYS A 515 -9.39 -4.51 -29.06
N TRP A 516 -9.43 -5.11 -27.89
CA TRP A 516 -10.65 -5.66 -27.28
C TRP A 516 -11.22 -4.74 -26.16
N GLN A 517 -10.65 -3.55 -25.99
CA GLN A 517 -11.17 -2.60 -25.01
C GLN A 517 -12.60 -2.19 -25.36
N GLY A 518 -13.47 -2.09 -24.34
CA GLY A 518 -14.88 -1.71 -24.50
C GLY A 518 -15.82 -2.86 -24.87
N THR A 519 -15.30 -4.08 -25.10
CA THR A 519 -16.13 -5.28 -25.23
C THR A 519 -16.62 -5.77 -23.87
N GLN A 520 -17.75 -6.48 -23.86
CA GLN A 520 -18.29 -7.03 -22.61
C GLN A 520 -17.40 -8.14 -22.07
N VAL A 521 -17.34 -8.25 -20.74
CA VAL A 521 -16.66 -9.34 -20.05
C VAL A 521 -17.34 -10.66 -20.47
N HIS A 522 -16.55 -11.68 -20.80
CA HIS A 522 -16.97 -12.98 -21.35
C HIS A 522 -17.49 -13.00 -22.79
N GLU A 523 -17.47 -11.86 -23.52
CA GLU A 523 -17.95 -11.75 -24.91
C GLU A 523 -16.88 -11.13 -25.83
N ARG A 524 -15.60 -11.42 -25.59
CA ARG A 524 -14.47 -10.79 -26.35
C ARG A 524 -14.06 -11.54 -27.59
N GLY A 525 -14.67 -12.69 -27.86
CA GLY A 525 -14.47 -13.49 -29.07
C GLY A 525 -13.28 -14.47 -29.01
N ASP A 526 -13.25 -15.40 -29.99
CA ASP A 526 -12.31 -16.53 -30.03
C ASP A 526 -10.84 -16.12 -30.09
N ASP A 527 -10.52 -15.03 -30.78
CA ASP A 527 -9.14 -14.54 -30.89
C ASP A 527 -8.59 -14.08 -29.53
N TYR A 528 -9.44 -13.49 -28.69
CA TYR A 528 -9.08 -13.12 -27.34
C TYR A 528 -8.82 -14.35 -26.46
N GLU A 529 -9.73 -15.34 -26.53
CA GLU A 529 -9.56 -16.57 -25.73
C GLU A 529 -8.32 -17.37 -26.18
N LYS A 530 -8.07 -17.49 -27.49
CA LYS A 530 -6.84 -18.12 -28.00
C LYS A 530 -5.57 -17.43 -27.52
N PHE A 531 -5.55 -16.09 -27.49
CA PHE A 531 -4.40 -15.35 -26.99
C PHE A 531 -4.22 -15.56 -25.47
N LYS A 532 -5.31 -15.57 -24.69
CA LYS A 532 -5.28 -15.92 -23.26
C LYS A 532 -4.72 -17.32 -23.02
N ASP A 533 -5.16 -18.29 -23.80
CA ASP A 533 -4.72 -19.68 -23.66
C ASP A 533 -3.20 -19.83 -23.91
N GLN A 534 -2.65 -19.09 -24.87
CA GLN A 534 -1.22 -19.08 -25.13
C GLN A 534 -0.43 -18.51 -23.94
N LEU A 535 -0.88 -17.40 -23.33
CA LEU A 535 -0.25 -16.83 -22.15
C LEU A 535 -0.42 -17.73 -20.92
N ALA A 536 -1.62 -18.29 -20.72
CA ALA A 536 -1.89 -19.23 -19.62
C ALA A 536 -1.01 -20.48 -19.69
N LYS A 537 -0.72 -20.96 -20.90
CA LYS A 537 0.16 -22.10 -21.12
C LYS A 537 1.58 -21.84 -20.59
N HIS A 538 2.16 -20.66 -20.84
CA HIS A 538 3.47 -20.32 -20.29
C HIS A 538 3.50 -20.37 -18.76
N LEU A 539 2.46 -19.83 -18.11
CA LEU A 539 2.38 -19.84 -16.65
C LEU A 539 2.17 -21.26 -16.10
N LEU A 540 1.36 -22.09 -16.77
CA LEU A 540 1.18 -23.50 -16.38
C LEU A 540 2.46 -24.30 -16.58
N ASP A 541 3.21 -24.07 -17.64
CA ASP A 541 4.49 -24.73 -17.88
C ASP A 541 5.48 -24.39 -16.76
N ILE A 542 5.56 -23.11 -16.35
CA ILE A 542 6.39 -22.67 -15.21
C ILE A 542 5.92 -23.36 -13.91
N LEU A 543 4.61 -23.42 -13.64
CA LEU A 543 4.08 -24.11 -12.46
C LEU A 543 4.51 -25.58 -12.42
N TYR A 544 4.38 -26.29 -13.56
CA TYR A 544 4.71 -27.70 -13.63
C TYR A 544 6.22 -27.99 -13.66
N GLU A 545 7.05 -27.03 -14.00
CA GLU A 545 8.50 -27.13 -13.90
C GLU A 545 8.99 -26.89 -12.47
N THR A 546 8.38 -25.93 -11.75
CA THR A 546 8.77 -25.58 -10.40
C THR A 546 8.11 -26.45 -9.32
N VAL A 547 6.90 -26.96 -9.58
CA VAL A 547 6.12 -27.82 -8.67
C VAL A 547 5.57 -29.03 -9.46
N PRO A 548 6.44 -29.98 -9.85
CA PRO A 548 6.10 -31.04 -10.83
C PRO A 548 5.01 -32.01 -10.35
N GLN A 549 4.81 -32.17 -9.04
CA GLN A 549 3.76 -33.02 -8.47
C GLN A 549 2.34 -32.49 -8.78
N LEU A 550 2.19 -31.26 -9.28
CA LEU A 550 0.90 -30.70 -9.67
C LEU A 550 0.45 -31.13 -11.08
N ARG A 551 1.29 -31.83 -11.84
CA ARG A 551 0.89 -32.38 -13.17
C ARG A 551 -0.30 -33.32 -13.00
N GLY A 552 -1.42 -33.02 -13.71
CA GLY A 552 -2.66 -33.78 -13.65
C GLY A 552 -3.49 -33.53 -12.37
N LYS A 553 -3.11 -32.57 -11.50
CA LYS A 553 -3.87 -32.20 -10.32
C LYS A 553 -4.64 -30.89 -10.48
N VAL A 554 -4.29 -30.05 -11.45
CA VAL A 554 -5.02 -28.82 -11.78
C VAL A 554 -6.33 -29.20 -12.46
N GLU A 555 -7.47 -28.91 -11.80
CA GLU A 555 -8.82 -29.23 -12.29
C GLU A 555 -9.46 -28.10 -13.08
N TYR A 556 -9.08 -26.87 -12.75
CA TYR A 556 -9.60 -25.67 -13.39
C TYR A 556 -8.56 -24.57 -13.31
N CYS A 557 -8.46 -23.77 -14.35
CA CYS A 557 -7.73 -22.51 -14.31
C CYS A 557 -8.46 -21.43 -15.11
N THR A 558 -8.23 -20.20 -14.76
CA THR A 558 -8.71 -19.02 -15.49
C THR A 558 -7.67 -17.92 -15.46
N LEU A 559 -7.48 -17.25 -16.61
CA LEU A 559 -6.54 -16.15 -16.73
C LEU A 559 -7.27 -14.81 -16.63
N GLY A 560 -6.94 -14.03 -15.59
CA GLY A 560 -7.22 -12.60 -15.55
C GLY A 560 -6.22 -11.86 -16.44
N THR A 561 -6.67 -10.80 -17.12
CA THR A 561 -5.87 -10.02 -18.06
C THR A 561 -5.92 -8.54 -17.70
N PRO A 562 -5.11 -7.68 -18.30
CA PRO A 562 -5.25 -6.22 -18.18
C PRO A 562 -6.68 -5.71 -18.35
N LEU A 563 -7.49 -6.30 -19.25
CA LEU A 563 -8.90 -5.92 -19.38
C LEU A 563 -9.80 -6.37 -18.22
N THR A 564 -9.34 -7.32 -17.41
CA THR A 564 -10.01 -7.70 -16.15
C THR A 564 -9.81 -6.61 -15.10
N GLU A 565 -8.60 -6.05 -15.00
CA GLU A 565 -8.31 -4.91 -14.11
C GLU A 565 -9.08 -3.66 -14.52
N VAL A 566 -9.17 -3.37 -15.84
CA VAL A 566 -10.00 -2.26 -16.35
C VAL A 566 -11.47 -2.45 -15.99
N ALA A 567 -12.00 -3.67 -16.15
CA ALA A 567 -13.43 -3.94 -15.92
C ALA A 567 -13.83 -3.88 -14.44
N TYR A 568 -13.06 -4.53 -13.57
CA TYR A 568 -13.43 -4.67 -12.15
C TYR A 568 -12.86 -3.60 -11.23
N LEU A 569 -11.68 -3.05 -11.56
CA LEU A 569 -11.01 -2.06 -10.72
C LEU A 569 -11.08 -0.63 -11.29
N ALA A 570 -11.66 -0.44 -12.48
CA ALA A 570 -11.59 0.82 -13.25
C ALA A 570 -10.14 1.32 -13.40
N SER A 571 -9.17 0.41 -13.48
CA SER A 571 -7.77 0.76 -13.58
C SER A 571 -7.48 1.43 -14.92
N TYR A 572 -6.88 2.61 -14.88
CA TYR A 572 -6.53 3.34 -16.12
C TYR A 572 -5.42 2.58 -16.85
N HIS A 573 -5.70 2.16 -18.10
CA HIS A 573 -4.82 1.31 -18.91
C HIS A 573 -4.29 0.08 -18.13
N ALA A 574 -5.13 -0.51 -17.27
CA ALA A 574 -4.80 -1.66 -16.43
C ALA A 574 -3.61 -1.43 -15.49
N ALA A 575 -3.32 -0.20 -15.12
CA ALA A 575 -2.21 0.12 -14.21
C ALA A 575 -2.40 -0.52 -12.84
N SER A 576 -1.71 -1.62 -12.56
CA SER A 576 -1.84 -2.39 -11.31
C SER A 576 -1.28 -1.63 -10.10
N TYR A 577 -0.25 -0.83 -10.30
CA TYR A 577 0.41 -0.03 -9.26
C TYR A 577 0.10 1.48 -9.34
N GLY A 578 -0.89 1.89 -10.18
CA GLY A 578 -1.18 3.29 -10.43
C GLY A 578 -0.11 3.93 -11.31
N THR A 579 0.65 4.85 -10.78
CA THR A 579 1.76 5.50 -11.50
C THR A 579 2.98 4.58 -11.64
N LYS A 580 3.62 4.57 -12.82
CA LYS A 580 4.84 3.78 -13.09
C LYS A 580 5.97 4.20 -12.14
N CYS A 581 6.60 3.22 -11.51
CA CYS A 581 7.70 3.40 -10.55
C CYS A 581 9.06 3.65 -11.26
N ASP A 582 9.09 4.59 -12.21
CA ASP A 582 10.33 5.07 -12.83
C ASP A 582 10.94 6.25 -12.05
N THR A 583 12.05 6.79 -12.49
CA THR A 583 12.76 7.90 -11.83
C THR A 583 11.96 9.21 -11.76
N ASN A 584 10.81 9.30 -12.45
CA ASN A 584 9.97 10.50 -12.45
C ASN A 584 8.93 10.50 -11.33
N ILE A 585 8.50 9.33 -10.82
CA ILE A 585 7.40 9.26 -9.84
C ILE A 585 7.69 10.06 -8.57
N PHE A 586 8.93 10.01 -8.07
CA PHE A 586 9.36 10.73 -6.87
C PHE A 586 10.19 11.97 -7.22
N ASN A 587 9.95 12.57 -8.39
CA ASN A 587 10.56 13.84 -8.76
C ASN A 587 9.79 14.99 -8.10
N ARG A 588 10.51 15.98 -7.54
CA ARG A 588 9.91 17.17 -6.92
C ARG A 588 8.97 17.94 -7.83
N LEU A 589 9.21 17.92 -9.14
CA LEU A 589 8.37 18.60 -10.12
C LEU A 589 6.96 17.97 -10.19
N ASN A 590 6.87 16.67 -9.89
CA ASN A 590 5.60 15.92 -9.90
C ASN A 590 4.90 15.89 -8.53
N ASP A 591 5.51 16.44 -7.48
CA ASP A 591 5.00 16.42 -6.10
C ASP A 591 3.57 16.98 -5.94
N LYS A 592 3.10 17.81 -6.85
CA LYS A 592 1.74 18.33 -6.81
C LYS A 592 0.70 17.38 -7.41
N TRP A 593 1.15 16.41 -8.21
CA TRP A 593 0.29 15.48 -8.93
C TRP A 593 0.27 14.08 -8.29
N THR A 594 1.42 13.64 -7.84
CA THR A 594 1.63 12.33 -7.18
C THR A 594 2.29 12.53 -5.82
N THR A 595 2.23 11.52 -4.96
CA THR A 595 2.81 11.55 -3.61
C THR A 595 2.31 12.70 -2.72
N ASN A 596 1.15 13.26 -3.04
CA ASN A 596 0.52 14.37 -2.32
C ASN A 596 -0.99 14.17 -2.19
N PRO A 597 -1.53 14.14 -0.97
CA PRO A 597 -2.98 14.00 -0.78
C PRO A 597 -3.77 15.28 -1.10
N ARG A 598 -3.12 16.43 -1.29
CA ARG A 598 -3.78 17.70 -1.61
C ARG A 598 -3.71 17.98 -3.10
N THR A 599 -4.84 18.34 -3.69
CA THR A 599 -4.90 18.85 -5.06
C THR A 599 -4.88 20.39 -5.09
N SER A 600 -4.75 20.97 -6.28
CA SER A 600 -4.90 22.42 -6.48
C SER A 600 -6.36 22.90 -6.34
N ILE A 601 -7.34 21.98 -6.32
CA ILE A 601 -8.77 22.31 -6.25
C ILE A 601 -9.22 22.27 -4.78
N PRO A 602 -9.67 23.38 -4.20
CA PRO A 602 -10.21 23.42 -2.85
C PRO A 602 -11.33 22.39 -2.65
N GLY A 603 -11.30 21.67 -1.53
CA GLY A 603 -12.29 20.64 -1.22
C GLY A 603 -12.09 19.31 -1.92
N LEU A 604 -11.05 19.17 -2.77
CA LEU A 604 -10.68 17.93 -3.45
C LEU A 604 -9.34 17.40 -2.93
N TYR A 605 -9.35 16.15 -2.54
CA TYR A 605 -8.18 15.45 -2.00
C TYR A 605 -7.97 14.12 -2.71
N MET A 606 -6.77 13.57 -2.58
CA MET A 606 -6.42 12.23 -3.04
C MET A 606 -6.15 11.30 -1.87
N ALA A 607 -6.39 10.02 -2.08
CA ALA A 607 -6.00 8.92 -1.21
C ALA A 607 -5.53 7.73 -2.06
N GLY A 608 -4.87 6.76 -1.44
CA GLY A 608 -4.40 5.57 -2.14
C GLY A 608 -2.98 5.69 -2.68
N SER A 609 -2.64 4.82 -3.62
CA SER A 609 -1.28 4.64 -4.12
C SER A 609 -0.67 5.93 -4.67
N ASP A 610 -1.38 6.64 -5.52
CA ASP A 610 -0.88 7.86 -6.17
C ASP A 610 -0.78 9.05 -5.19
N ALA A 611 -1.44 8.97 -4.02
CA ALA A 611 -1.30 9.98 -2.97
C ALA A 611 -0.02 9.80 -2.12
N PHE A 612 0.61 8.61 -2.15
CA PHE A 612 1.85 8.37 -1.42
C PHE A 612 2.75 7.30 -2.03
N LEU A 613 2.41 6.01 -1.92
CA LEU A 613 3.22 4.88 -2.36
C LEU A 613 2.34 3.79 -2.98
N PRO A 614 2.85 3.02 -3.94
CA PRO A 614 2.14 1.88 -4.50
C PRO A 614 1.94 0.75 -3.48
N ALA A 615 1.24 -0.30 -3.91
CA ALA A 615 0.85 -1.49 -3.15
C ALA A 615 -0.09 -1.19 -1.96
N VAL A 616 -0.55 -2.25 -1.29
CA VAL A 616 -1.60 -2.16 -0.24
C VAL A 616 -1.19 -1.30 0.94
N CYS A 617 0.04 -1.48 1.43
CA CYS A 617 0.58 -0.71 2.56
C CYS A 617 0.76 0.76 2.18
N GLY A 618 1.36 1.04 1.03
CA GLY A 618 1.55 2.40 0.53
C GLY A 618 0.23 3.14 0.32
N ALA A 619 -0.76 2.46 -0.28
CA ALA A 619 -2.12 2.99 -0.46
C ALA A 619 -2.82 3.27 0.89
N MET A 620 -2.63 2.41 1.90
CA MET A 620 -3.11 2.64 3.26
C MET A 620 -2.55 3.94 3.83
N TYR A 621 -1.24 4.15 3.74
CA TYR A 621 -0.61 5.40 4.18
C TYR A 621 -1.11 6.60 3.38
N GLY A 622 -1.30 6.48 2.07
CA GLY A 622 -1.92 7.52 1.24
C GLY A 622 -3.33 7.90 1.73
N GLY A 623 -4.12 6.93 2.19
CA GLY A 623 -5.42 7.14 2.82
C GLY A 623 -5.32 7.89 4.15
N ILE A 624 -4.36 7.52 4.99
CA ILE A 624 -4.09 8.21 6.28
C ILE A 624 -3.69 9.67 6.05
N LEU A 625 -2.81 9.93 5.07
CA LEU A 625 -2.38 11.28 4.71
C LEU A 625 -3.53 12.11 4.14
N GLY A 626 -4.42 11.51 3.34
CA GLY A 626 -5.65 12.12 2.84
C GLY A 626 -6.56 12.56 3.98
N ALA A 627 -6.85 11.68 4.92
CA ALA A 627 -7.64 11.99 6.12
C ALA A 627 -6.99 13.09 6.96
N ALA A 628 -5.69 13.00 7.23
CA ALA A 628 -4.94 14.01 7.99
C ALA A 628 -4.99 15.39 7.32
N SER A 629 -4.98 15.44 5.98
CA SER A 629 -5.08 16.69 5.22
C SER A 629 -6.44 17.37 5.38
N ILE A 630 -7.52 16.60 5.51
CA ILE A 630 -8.87 17.08 5.75
C ILE A 630 -9.05 17.51 7.22
N LEU A 631 -8.53 16.73 8.16
CA LEU A 631 -8.63 16.99 9.59
C LEU A 631 -7.84 18.25 10.03
N GLY A 632 -6.84 18.66 9.27
CA GLY A 632 -5.93 19.74 9.62
C GLY A 632 -5.08 19.43 10.86
N TYR A 633 -4.26 20.38 11.28
CA TYR A 633 -3.27 20.14 12.35
C TYR A 633 -3.90 19.75 13.69
N GLY A 634 -5.03 20.38 14.08
CA GLY A 634 -5.71 20.05 15.32
C GLY A 634 -6.31 18.65 15.34
N GLY A 635 -6.93 18.24 14.23
CA GLY A 635 -7.46 16.89 14.07
C GLY A 635 -6.35 15.84 14.00
N LEU A 636 -5.25 16.15 13.32
CA LEU A 636 -4.06 15.30 13.26
C LEU A 636 -3.45 15.07 14.65
N LEU A 637 -3.34 16.11 15.48
CA LEU A 637 -2.84 15.96 16.85
C LEU A 637 -3.72 15.04 17.68
N ARG A 638 -5.05 15.15 17.58
CA ARG A 638 -5.98 14.26 18.28
C ARG A 638 -5.89 12.83 17.77
N MET A 639 -5.80 12.64 16.46
CA MET A 639 -5.59 11.32 15.84
C MET A 639 -4.29 10.67 16.33
N ALA A 640 -3.19 11.42 16.27
CA ALA A 640 -1.88 10.94 16.71
C ALA A 640 -1.87 10.56 18.20
N PHE A 641 -2.49 11.39 19.05
CA PHE A 641 -2.60 11.09 20.48
C PHE A 641 -3.46 9.84 20.74
N ALA A 642 -4.59 9.69 20.04
CA ALA A 642 -5.43 8.51 20.13
C ALA A 642 -4.69 7.25 19.71
N PHE A 643 -4.01 7.30 18.57
CA PHE A 643 -3.20 6.23 18.05
C PHE A 643 -2.05 5.84 19.00
N LEU A 644 -1.23 6.82 19.41
CA LEU A 644 -0.10 6.56 20.32
C LEU A 644 -0.55 6.00 21.69
N SER A 645 -1.75 6.41 22.17
CA SER A 645 -2.32 5.85 23.38
C SER A 645 -2.67 4.36 23.25
N GLU A 646 -3.23 3.96 22.11
CA GLU A 646 -3.55 2.57 21.82
C GLU A 646 -2.28 1.76 21.57
N PHE A 647 -1.35 2.30 20.80
CA PHE A 647 -0.07 1.65 20.52
C PHE A 647 0.76 1.42 21.80
N ALA A 648 0.77 2.39 22.73
CA ALA A 648 1.42 2.23 24.02
C ALA A 648 0.76 1.14 24.89
N ASN A 649 -0.57 0.98 24.80
CA ASN A 649 -1.25 -0.12 25.48
C ASN A 649 -0.81 -1.48 24.93
N ASP A 650 -0.73 -1.62 23.59
CA ASP A 650 -0.29 -2.86 22.95
C ASP A 650 1.15 -3.24 23.35
N LEU A 651 2.06 -2.26 23.37
CA LEU A 651 3.43 -2.46 23.82
C LEU A 651 3.51 -2.84 25.30
N GLN A 652 2.61 -2.32 26.13
CA GLN A 652 2.53 -2.67 27.55
C GLN A 652 1.92 -4.07 27.77
N GLU A 653 0.94 -4.46 26.96
CA GLU A 653 0.38 -5.83 26.97
C GLU A 653 1.44 -6.88 26.59
N GLU A 654 2.28 -6.57 25.60
CA GLU A 654 3.41 -7.43 25.20
C GLU A 654 4.49 -7.50 26.28
N ASN A 655 4.72 -6.40 27.00
CA ASN A 655 5.68 -6.35 28.12
C ASN A 655 5.04 -5.77 29.39
N PRO A 656 4.36 -6.60 30.19
CA PRO A 656 3.65 -6.16 31.40
C PRO A 656 4.50 -5.49 32.47
N LYS A 657 5.83 -5.66 32.43
CA LYS A 657 6.76 -4.99 33.34
C LYS A 657 7.06 -3.54 32.94
N MET A 658 6.70 -3.16 31.74
CA MET A 658 6.94 -1.81 31.23
C MET A 658 5.98 -0.81 31.88
N SER A 659 6.52 0.32 32.36
CA SER A 659 5.66 1.39 32.85
C SER A 659 4.90 2.06 31.70
N ARG A 660 3.72 2.62 31.98
CA ARG A 660 2.93 3.33 30.95
C ARG A 660 3.69 4.49 30.30
N ALA A 661 4.49 5.21 31.05
CA ALA A 661 5.34 6.28 30.51
C ALA A 661 6.42 5.72 29.56
N ALA A 662 7.05 4.61 29.91
CA ALA A 662 8.03 3.93 29.04
C ALA A 662 7.37 3.39 27.76
N ALA A 663 6.15 2.83 27.86
CA ALA A 663 5.38 2.38 26.70
C ALA A 663 5.04 3.53 25.75
N TYR A 664 4.64 4.69 26.27
CA TYR A 664 4.40 5.89 25.47
C TYR A 664 5.68 6.39 24.77
N LEU A 665 6.79 6.48 25.50
CA LEU A 665 8.07 6.87 24.91
C LEU A 665 8.51 5.89 23.82
N MET A 666 8.31 4.61 24.05
CA MET A 666 8.60 3.57 23.06
C MET A 666 7.66 3.66 21.85
N ALA A 667 6.37 3.90 22.04
CA ALA A 667 5.42 4.12 20.96
C ALA A 667 5.83 5.32 20.09
N ILE A 668 6.21 6.44 20.72
CA ILE A 668 6.73 7.61 20.01
C ILE A 668 8.02 7.25 19.26
N LYS A 669 8.96 6.58 19.91
CA LYS A 669 10.22 6.16 19.28
C LYS A 669 9.96 5.26 18.07
N LYS A 670 9.13 4.22 18.20
CA LYS A 670 8.77 3.31 17.12
C LYS A 670 7.98 4.01 16.00
N PHE A 671 7.21 5.02 16.30
CA PHE A 671 6.46 5.78 15.31
C PHE A 671 7.32 6.76 14.51
N VAL A 672 8.26 7.46 15.19
CA VAL A 672 9.07 8.54 14.61
C VAL A 672 10.40 8.03 14.06
N ALA A 673 11.02 7.08 14.77
CA ALA A 673 12.38 6.56 14.53
C ALA A 673 12.32 5.14 14.03
N GLU A 674 11.65 4.77 13.09
CA GLU A 674 11.54 3.45 12.60
C GLU A 674 12.64 2.46 12.49
N PRO A 675 12.32 1.18 12.17
CA PRO A 675 12.75 0.06 12.96
C PRO A 675 14.25 -0.01 12.96
N VAL A 676 14.81 0.22 14.07
CA VAL A 676 16.15 -0.27 14.38
C VAL A 676 15.86 -1.65 14.95
N ALA A 677 16.20 -2.69 14.21
CA ALA A 677 16.34 -4.00 14.78
C ALA A 677 17.14 -3.84 16.09
N ASN A 678 16.57 -4.31 17.19
CA ASN A 678 17.30 -4.39 18.43
C ASN A 678 18.36 -5.48 18.35
#